data_d86a81b8dba1a66c64af2c7d2c7d8f28
#
_entry.id   d86a81b8dba1a66c64af2c7d2c7d8f28
#
_cell.length_a   1.000
_cell.length_b   1.000
_cell.length_c   1.000
_cell.angle_alpha   90.00
_cell.angle_beta   90.00
_cell.angle_gamma   90.00
#
_symmetry.space_group_name_H-M   'P 1'
#
loop_
_entity.id
_entity.type
_entity.pdbx_description
1 polymer ?
#
loop_
_entity_poly.entity_id
_entity_poly.type
_entity_poly.pdbx_seq_one_letter_code
_entity_poly.pdbx_strand_id
1 'polypeptide(L)'
;MKLTYIAVLSLIVSLLSPLQLMGAETIEYDVKGLQADAEIRIDHWGVPHIYAQKHYDAFFVQGFNAARDRLWQIDLWRRRGLGELSEVLGPAFVEQDTAARLFLYRGSMFSEWLAYGSDAKRIAQAFTAGINAYVDLIDRQPDLLPLEFKLLGYQPSKWVASDPVRIRSNGLWRNVVTEVRRATIACEHGLQVDAIIKKLEPDWVTTVPLGLDPCDIPKDVLKLYSLSKAPVDFRLAVQFQPPSSKAQSNALPQVDHSRTLALLSDQLIDAGSNNWAVAPGKTNTGRPILANDPHRGHAVPSLRYIAHLVAPGINVIGAGEPGLPGISIGHNETIAFGLTIFSIDQEDLIVYDQRRKGNKYQYRYQDKWVDMKTHVDEIKVKGQKSVSVPLLFTRDGPVIYKNRKQAFAVRAAWLQPGMAPYFGSIEYMRAQNWDEFLAALNRWGAPAENQVYADTQGNIGYKPAGLTPIRTNYDGLLPVPGNGTYKWHGFYDMDQLPAQYNPKNGYVATANAMSLPKDYPYKEKIIGFEWANPWRINRIREVLESSSQHKMSTSIDLQRDYVSLPARRLLTQINISELPSPANALFSQWNYQLGKDSSAATLFEVWMNRHFTPMVIATVTGIDDPSALASLDNLSAIDEFEKFSDANKIQIVSDSILEAILDVEALMGADPMLWQW
;
A
#
# COMPACT_ATOMS: atom_id res chain seq x y z
N MET A 1 -72.89 -17.20 37.69
CA MET A 1 -72.30 -17.10 36.39
C MET A 1 -72.04 -15.62 36.06
N LYS A 2 -70.95 -15.03 36.61
CA LYS A 2 -70.48 -13.68 36.36
C LYS A 2 -69.19 -13.49 37.15
N LEU A 3 -68.05 -14.08 36.70
CA LEU A 3 -66.72 -13.81 37.30
C LEU A 3 -65.66 -14.49 36.46
N THR A 4 -65.55 -14.10 35.18
CA THR A 4 -64.42 -14.61 34.33
C THR A 4 -64.03 -13.65 33.20
N TYR A 5 -64.36 -12.35 33.27
CA TYR A 5 -64.02 -11.38 32.19
C TYR A 5 -63.17 -10.19 32.64
N ILE A 6 -62.69 -10.13 33.90
CA ILE A 6 -61.84 -8.99 34.35
C ILE A 6 -60.37 -9.35 34.49
N ALA A 7 -60.01 -10.64 34.44
CA ALA A 7 -58.58 -11.05 34.55
C ALA A 7 -57.78 -11.04 33.27
N VAL A 8 -58.41 -10.92 32.09
CA VAL A 8 -57.69 -10.94 30.78
C VAL A 8 -57.35 -9.53 30.26
N LEU A 9 -58.03 -8.48 30.76
CA LEU A 9 -57.73 -7.11 30.33
C LEU A 9 -56.60 -6.46 31.13
N SER A 10 -56.23 -6.99 32.31
CA SER A 10 -55.12 -6.48 33.11
C SER A 10 -53.75 -7.04 32.73
N LEU A 11 -53.71 -8.10 31.91
CA LEU A 11 -52.44 -8.70 31.45
C LEU A 11 -51.95 -8.13 30.11
N ILE A 12 -52.77 -7.38 29.38
CA ILE A 12 -52.40 -6.76 28.09
C ILE A 12 -51.88 -5.33 28.27
N VAL A 13 -52.18 -4.68 29.41
CA VAL A 13 -51.69 -3.31 29.69
C VAL A 13 -50.29 -3.29 30.29
N SER A 14 -49.78 -4.41 30.81
CA SER A 14 -48.42 -4.49 31.37
C SER A 14 -47.31 -4.88 30.37
N LEU A 15 -47.62 -5.07 29.09
CA LEU A 15 -46.65 -5.37 28.02
C LEU A 15 -46.40 -4.20 27.07
N LEU A 16 -46.98 -3.05 27.30
CA LEU A 16 -46.60 -1.78 26.69
C LEU A 16 -45.69 -1.01 27.67
N SER A 17 -44.54 -1.59 27.98
CA SER A 17 -43.41 -0.77 28.41
C SER A 17 -43.14 0.20 27.28
N PRO A 18 -43.12 1.54 27.51
CA PRO A 18 -42.65 2.44 26.48
C PRO A 18 -41.25 1.96 26.13
N LEU A 19 -41.03 1.61 24.86
CA LEU A 19 -39.68 1.63 24.29
C LEU A 19 -39.19 3.05 24.66
N GLN A 20 -38.36 3.16 25.69
CA GLN A 20 -37.54 4.32 25.88
C GLN A 20 -36.70 4.40 24.60
N LEU A 21 -37.09 5.29 23.69
CA LEU A 21 -36.17 5.81 22.70
C LEU A 21 -34.99 6.33 23.54
N MET A 22 -33.92 5.56 23.63
CA MET A 22 -32.63 6.06 24.10
C MET A 22 -32.32 7.23 23.19
N GLY A 23 -32.55 8.44 23.66
CA GLY A 23 -32.16 9.65 22.95
C GLY A 23 -30.65 9.53 22.67
N ALA A 24 -30.24 9.88 21.49
CA ALA A 24 -28.81 9.93 21.15
C ALA A 24 -28.10 10.83 22.16
N GLU A 25 -27.04 10.33 22.78
CA GLU A 25 -26.21 11.13 23.68
C GLU A 25 -25.56 12.25 22.86
N THR A 26 -25.73 13.50 23.33
CA THR A 26 -25.12 14.67 22.70
C THR A 26 -23.97 15.14 23.59
N ILE A 27 -22.77 15.24 22.99
CA ILE A 27 -21.58 15.78 23.63
C ILE A 27 -21.22 17.10 22.93
N GLU A 28 -21.11 18.18 23.69
CA GLU A 28 -20.71 19.48 23.18
C GLU A 28 -19.21 19.73 23.46
N TYR A 29 -18.49 20.17 22.44
CA TYR A 29 -17.09 20.55 22.53
C TYR A 29 -16.92 22.04 22.25
N ASP A 30 -16.42 22.79 23.23
CA ASP A 30 -15.96 24.15 23.00
C ASP A 30 -14.53 24.17 22.44
N VAL A 31 -14.42 24.40 21.14
CA VAL A 31 -13.13 24.38 20.40
C VAL A 31 -12.92 25.67 19.62
N LYS A 32 -11.67 26.14 19.59
CA LYS A 32 -11.29 27.32 18.80
C LYS A 32 -10.93 26.91 17.38
N GLY A 33 -11.30 27.74 16.40
CA GLY A 33 -10.87 27.58 15.01
C GLY A 33 -12.01 27.37 14.02
N LEU A 34 -13.20 27.00 14.43
CA LEU A 34 -14.40 27.00 13.61
C LEU A 34 -14.86 28.42 13.28
N GLN A 35 -15.41 28.60 12.07
CA GLN A 35 -16.04 29.85 11.64
C GLN A 35 -17.54 29.88 11.99
N ALA A 36 -18.17 28.67 12.12
CA ALA A 36 -19.55 28.49 12.52
C ALA A 36 -19.69 27.11 13.20
N ASP A 37 -20.81 26.93 13.92
CA ASP A 37 -21.11 25.64 14.55
C ASP A 37 -21.17 24.52 13.52
N ALA A 38 -20.69 23.34 13.93
CA ALA A 38 -20.71 22.13 13.12
C ALA A 38 -21.14 20.94 13.96
N GLU A 39 -21.65 19.90 13.32
CA GLU A 39 -22.19 18.71 13.97
C GLU A 39 -21.51 17.45 13.44
N ILE A 40 -21.24 16.48 14.32
CA ILE A 40 -20.82 15.13 13.97
C ILE A 40 -21.92 14.18 14.44
N ARG A 41 -22.54 13.46 13.51
CA ARG A 41 -23.47 12.37 13.82
C ARG A 41 -22.77 11.04 13.58
N ILE A 42 -22.76 10.19 14.58
CA ILE A 42 -22.19 8.84 14.49
C ILE A 42 -23.33 7.86 14.24
N ASP A 43 -23.24 7.11 13.14
CA ASP A 43 -24.23 6.08 12.83
C ASP A 43 -23.97 4.77 13.60
N HIS A 44 -24.83 3.78 13.41
CA HIS A 44 -24.71 2.47 14.07
C HIS A 44 -23.49 1.65 13.64
N TRP A 45 -22.80 2.02 12.55
CA TRP A 45 -21.53 1.43 12.13
C TRP A 45 -20.32 2.17 12.71
N GLY A 46 -20.55 3.26 13.43
CA GLY A 46 -19.49 4.13 13.94
C GLY A 46 -18.95 5.11 12.91
N VAL A 47 -19.63 5.27 11.77
CA VAL A 47 -19.20 6.21 10.71
C VAL A 47 -19.59 7.63 11.09
N PRO A 48 -18.64 8.58 11.14
CA PRO A 48 -18.93 9.99 11.41
C PRO A 48 -19.49 10.69 10.16
N HIS A 49 -20.68 11.27 10.31
CA HIS A 49 -21.29 12.18 9.36
C HIS A 49 -21.09 13.62 9.85
N ILE A 50 -20.25 14.37 9.15
CA ILE A 50 -19.82 15.72 9.50
C ILE A 50 -20.63 16.74 8.72
N TYR A 51 -21.39 17.58 9.44
CA TYR A 51 -22.17 18.66 8.86
C TYR A 51 -21.60 20.01 9.26
N ALA A 52 -21.12 20.81 8.31
CA ALA A 52 -20.54 22.12 8.54
C ALA A 52 -21.21 23.20 7.71
N GLN A 53 -21.37 24.38 8.28
CA GLN A 53 -21.97 25.54 7.59
C GLN A 53 -20.98 26.27 6.68
N LYS A 54 -19.67 26.01 6.84
CA LYS A 54 -18.59 26.59 6.06
C LYS A 54 -17.72 25.52 5.45
N HIS A 55 -17.30 25.72 4.22
CA HIS A 55 -16.51 24.76 3.44
C HIS A 55 -15.28 24.22 4.19
N TYR A 56 -14.46 25.11 4.76
CA TYR A 56 -13.23 24.68 5.45
C TYR A 56 -13.47 24.12 6.84
N ASP A 57 -14.61 24.44 7.45
CA ASP A 57 -15.00 23.86 8.74
C ASP A 57 -15.25 22.35 8.63
N ALA A 58 -15.70 21.84 7.45
CA ALA A 58 -15.82 20.40 7.22
C ALA A 58 -14.44 19.69 7.37
N PHE A 59 -13.38 20.27 6.84
CA PHE A 59 -12.03 19.71 6.98
C PHE A 59 -11.45 19.91 8.38
N PHE A 60 -11.78 21.02 9.04
CA PHE A 60 -11.42 21.20 10.44
C PHE A 60 -12.06 20.10 11.29
N VAL A 61 -13.36 19.86 11.13
CA VAL A 61 -14.09 18.84 11.89
C VAL A 61 -13.62 17.43 11.50
N GLN A 62 -13.28 17.19 10.23
CA GLN A 62 -12.64 15.93 9.80
C GLN A 62 -11.35 15.67 10.57
N GLY A 63 -10.48 16.67 10.68
CA GLY A 63 -9.22 16.57 11.43
C GLY A 63 -9.44 16.39 12.94
N PHE A 64 -10.38 17.13 13.53
CA PHE A 64 -10.79 16.99 14.93
C PHE A 64 -11.30 15.57 15.20
N ASN A 65 -12.20 15.07 14.36
CA ASN A 65 -12.78 13.75 14.53
C ASN A 65 -11.76 12.62 14.31
N ALA A 66 -10.87 12.78 13.33
CA ALA A 66 -9.76 11.84 13.12
C ALA A 66 -8.83 11.76 14.35
N ALA A 67 -8.55 12.90 14.98
CA ALA A 67 -7.80 12.92 16.23
C ALA A 67 -8.60 12.29 17.39
N ARG A 68 -9.91 12.59 17.52
CA ARG A 68 -10.76 11.96 18.53
C ARG A 68 -10.73 10.43 18.46
N ASP A 69 -10.81 9.88 17.27
CA ASP A 69 -10.96 8.43 17.06
C ASP A 69 -9.60 7.71 16.90
N ARG A 70 -8.55 8.41 16.43
CA ARG A 70 -7.30 7.78 15.91
C ARG A 70 -6.02 8.51 16.33
N LEU A 71 -6.02 9.35 17.36
CA LEU A 71 -4.88 10.23 17.69
C LEU A 71 -3.56 9.49 17.81
N TRP A 72 -3.54 8.34 18.51
CA TRP A 72 -2.35 7.51 18.63
C TRP A 72 -1.82 7.07 17.26
N GLN A 73 -2.67 6.54 16.41
CA GLN A 73 -2.30 6.05 15.08
C GLN A 73 -1.71 7.18 14.21
N ILE A 74 -2.37 8.33 14.17
CA ILE A 74 -1.92 9.45 13.32
C ILE A 74 -0.67 10.15 13.86
N ASP A 75 -0.52 10.29 15.19
CA ASP A 75 0.71 10.85 15.79
C ASP A 75 1.91 9.94 15.52
N LEU A 76 1.74 8.62 15.69
CA LEU A 76 2.79 7.65 15.38
C LEU A 76 3.21 7.68 13.91
N TRP A 77 2.25 7.75 12.99
CA TRP A 77 2.52 7.85 11.55
C TRP A 77 3.23 9.14 11.20
N ARG A 78 2.79 10.26 11.77
CA ARG A 78 3.45 11.55 11.58
C ARG A 78 4.90 11.49 12.07
N ARG A 79 5.14 11.01 13.29
CA ARG A 79 6.48 10.89 13.86
C ARG A 79 7.38 9.98 13.04
N ARG A 80 6.86 8.82 12.64
CA ARG A 80 7.60 7.90 11.76
C ARG A 80 7.96 8.58 10.45
N GLY A 81 7.01 9.25 9.80
CA GLY A 81 7.22 9.90 8.52
C GLY A 81 8.16 11.11 8.58
N LEU A 82 8.15 11.87 9.67
CA LEU A 82 9.03 13.02 9.87
C LEU A 82 10.41 12.65 10.46
N GLY A 83 10.61 11.40 10.88
CA GLY A 83 11.83 10.95 11.56
C GLY A 83 11.94 11.56 12.97
N GLU A 84 10.91 11.38 13.79
CA GLU A 84 10.77 11.89 15.16
C GLU A 84 10.46 10.79 16.18
N LEU A 85 10.66 9.50 15.83
CA LEU A 85 10.38 8.38 16.74
C LEU A 85 11.32 8.37 17.94
N SER A 86 12.60 8.65 17.73
CA SER A 86 13.61 8.63 18.81
C SER A 86 13.35 9.68 19.90
N GLU A 87 12.66 10.77 19.58
CA GLU A 87 12.27 11.79 20.57
C GLU A 87 11.36 11.20 21.67
N VAL A 88 10.52 10.22 21.33
CA VAL A 88 9.52 9.64 22.22
C VAL A 88 9.79 8.18 22.59
N LEU A 89 10.45 7.40 21.73
CA LEU A 89 10.68 5.96 21.90
C LEU A 89 12.14 5.61 22.26
N GLY A 90 13.08 6.57 22.11
CA GLY A 90 14.46 6.41 22.56
C GLY A 90 15.49 6.13 21.46
N PRO A 91 16.76 5.95 21.83
CA PRO A 91 17.91 5.98 20.91
C PRO A 91 17.93 4.85 19.87
N ALA A 92 17.24 3.75 20.10
CA ALA A 92 17.13 2.65 19.12
C ALA A 92 16.51 3.06 17.79
N PHE A 93 15.74 4.14 17.75
CA PHE A 93 15.05 4.64 16.56
C PHE A 93 15.82 5.69 15.77
N VAL A 94 17.03 6.10 16.19
CA VAL A 94 17.81 7.15 15.50
C VAL A 94 18.16 6.77 14.06
N GLU A 95 18.46 5.49 13.78
CA GLU A 95 18.73 5.04 12.40
C GLU A 95 17.47 5.06 11.55
N GLN A 96 16.32 4.64 12.08
CA GLN A 96 15.04 4.72 11.39
C GLN A 96 14.61 6.18 11.13
N ASP A 97 14.80 7.07 12.10
CA ASP A 97 14.55 8.50 11.93
C ASP A 97 15.47 9.11 10.87
N THR A 98 16.76 8.74 10.87
CA THR A 98 17.71 9.15 9.83
C THR A 98 17.24 8.70 8.44
N ALA A 99 16.79 7.47 8.32
CA ALA A 99 16.25 6.90 7.10
C ALA A 99 15.00 7.67 6.62
N ALA A 100 14.03 7.95 7.50
CA ALA A 100 12.85 8.72 7.16
C ALA A 100 13.20 10.14 6.68
N ARG A 101 14.15 10.82 7.35
CA ARG A 101 14.60 12.17 7.00
C ARG A 101 15.30 12.25 5.66
N LEU A 102 15.95 11.21 5.18
CA LEU A 102 16.50 11.14 3.82
C LEU A 102 15.42 11.36 2.75
N PHE A 103 14.20 10.89 3.01
CA PHE A 103 13.09 10.91 2.06
C PHE A 103 12.01 11.96 2.33
N LEU A 104 12.26 12.91 3.25
CA LEU A 104 11.39 14.08 3.36
C LEU A 104 11.46 14.96 2.13
N TYR A 105 10.31 15.47 1.68
CA TYR A 105 10.30 16.51 0.66
C TYR A 105 11.06 17.75 1.14
N ARG A 106 12.11 18.12 0.39
CA ARG A 106 13.01 19.24 0.69
C ARG A 106 12.98 20.33 -0.39
N GLY A 107 12.02 20.22 -1.32
CA GLY A 107 11.80 21.21 -2.36
C GLY A 107 11.10 22.48 -1.85
N SER A 108 10.77 23.36 -2.78
CA SER A 108 10.01 24.57 -2.49
C SER A 108 8.59 24.25 -2.05
N MET A 109 8.19 24.67 -0.85
CA MET A 109 6.81 24.55 -0.38
C MET A 109 5.82 25.38 -1.22
N PHE A 110 6.28 26.45 -1.88
CA PHE A 110 5.46 27.17 -2.84
C PHE A 110 5.11 26.28 -4.06
N SER A 111 6.12 25.63 -4.64
CA SER A 111 5.92 24.70 -5.76
C SER A 111 5.08 23.49 -5.35
N GLU A 112 5.25 23.00 -4.12
CA GLU A 112 4.47 21.91 -3.55
C GLU A 112 2.98 22.26 -3.54
N TRP A 113 2.61 23.40 -2.94
CA TRP A 113 1.22 23.82 -2.86
C TRP A 113 0.60 24.18 -4.22
N LEU A 114 1.39 24.72 -5.15
CA LEU A 114 0.93 25.07 -6.49
C LEU A 114 0.57 23.83 -7.31
N ALA A 115 1.19 22.70 -7.05
CA ALA A 115 0.94 21.46 -7.78
C ALA A 115 -0.43 20.84 -7.46
N TYR A 116 -1.04 21.19 -6.31
CA TYR A 116 -2.40 20.79 -5.96
C TYR A 116 -3.42 21.87 -6.36
N GLY A 117 -4.67 21.72 -5.97
CA GLY A 117 -5.73 22.72 -6.19
C GLY A 117 -5.47 24.05 -5.46
N SER A 118 -6.15 25.09 -5.89
CA SER A 118 -5.93 26.45 -5.38
C SER A 118 -6.19 26.62 -3.88
N ASP A 119 -7.03 25.77 -3.28
CA ASP A 119 -7.41 25.79 -1.87
C ASP A 119 -6.73 24.67 -1.03
N ALA A 120 -5.94 23.81 -1.66
CA ALA A 120 -5.30 22.65 -1.02
C ALA A 120 -4.53 23.01 0.26
N LYS A 121 -3.76 24.10 0.23
CA LYS A 121 -3.05 24.62 1.42
C LYS A 121 -4.02 24.98 2.54
N ARG A 122 -5.14 25.63 2.22
CA ARG A 122 -6.16 26.06 3.18
C ARG A 122 -6.91 24.87 3.78
N ILE A 123 -7.17 23.84 2.95
CA ILE A 123 -7.72 22.56 3.41
C ILE A 123 -6.78 21.90 4.40
N ALA A 124 -5.48 21.78 4.08
CA ALA A 124 -4.47 21.23 4.99
C ALA A 124 -4.36 22.01 6.30
N GLN A 125 -4.44 23.35 6.24
CA GLN A 125 -4.44 24.21 7.42
C GLN A 125 -5.66 23.97 8.30
N ALA A 126 -6.86 23.86 7.71
CA ALA A 126 -8.09 23.59 8.45
C ALA A 126 -8.04 22.19 9.10
N PHE A 127 -7.64 21.18 8.36
CA PHE A 127 -7.51 19.81 8.86
C PHE A 127 -6.53 19.70 10.04
N THR A 128 -5.35 20.25 9.91
CA THR A 128 -4.34 20.22 10.99
C THR A 128 -4.74 21.09 12.18
N ALA A 129 -5.47 22.18 11.96
CA ALA A 129 -6.05 22.98 13.04
C ALA A 129 -7.10 22.18 13.82
N GLY A 130 -7.90 21.36 13.15
CA GLY A 130 -8.85 20.44 13.79
C GLY A 130 -8.17 19.39 14.67
N ILE A 131 -7.12 18.74 14.16
CA ILE A 131 -6.29 17.81 14.98
C ILE A 131 -5.76 18.55 16.22
N ASN A 132 -5.21 19.74 16.02
CA ASN A 132 -4.64 20.54 17.11
C ASN A 132 -5.69 20.97 18.13
N ALA A 133 -6.91 21.26 17.72
CA ALA A 133 -8.02 21.58 18.62
C ALA A 133 -8.37 20.40 19.54
N TYR A 134 -8.28 19.16 19.04
CA TYR A 134 -8.45 17.98 19.89
C TYR A 134 -7.26 17.78 20.84
N VAL A 135 -6.03 18.01 20.39
CA VAL A 135 -4.85 17.98 21.28
C VAL A 135 -4.98 19.03 22.38
N ASP A 136 -5.46 20.27 22.08
CA ASP A 136 -5.73 21.30 23.08
C ASP A 136 -6.85 20.91 24.04
N LEU A 137 -7.82 20.11 23.58
CA LEU A 137 -8.89 19.59 24.44
C LEU A 137 -8.33 18.59 25.46
N ILE A 138 -7.41 17.71 25.06
CA ILE A 138 -6.73 16.77 25.96
C ILE A 138 -5.96 17.50 27.07
N ASP A 139 -5.31 18.62 26.78
CA ASP A 139 -4.62 19.41 27.80
C ASP A 139 -5.58 19.92 28.89
N ARG A 140 -6.84 20.17 28.53
CA ARG A 140 -7.90 20.59 29.46
C ARG A 140 -8.65 19.41 30.09
N GLN A 141 -8.68 18.26 29.42
CA GLN A 141 -9.38 17.04 29.81
C GLN A 141 -8.45 15.82 29.62
N PRO A 142 -7.50 15.59 30.56
CA PRO A 142 -6.47 14.54 30.41
C PRO A 142 -7.01 13.11 30.31
N ASP A 143 -8.25 12.87 30.71
CA ASP A 143 -8.91 11.56 30.60
C ASP A 143 -9.15 11.15 29.14
N LEU A 144 -9.21 12.11 28.22
CA LEU A 144 -9.34 11.87 26.77
C LEU A 144 -8.03 11.39 26.13
N LEU A 145 -6.90 11.44 26.84
CA LEU A 145 -5.61 10.99 26.30
C LEU A 145 -5.64 9.46 26.08
N PRO A 146 -5.38 8.96 24.86
CA PRO A 146 -5.31 7.53 24.58
C PRO A 146 -4.29 6.79 25.46
N LEU A 147 -4.61 5.54 25.77
CA LEU A 147 -3.82 4.70 26.70
C LEU A 147 -2.36 4.57 26.28
N GLU A 148 -2.11 4.46 24.98
CA GLU A 148 -0.77 4.25 24.41
C GLU A 148 0.18 5.40 24.76
N PHE A 149 -0.29 6.64 24.78
CA PHE A 149 0.51 7.80 25.22
C PHE A 149 0.89 7.69 26.70
N LYS A 150 -0.07 7.23 27.53
CA LYS A 150 0.18 7.02 28.97
C LYS A 150 1.20 5.90 29.20
N LEU A 151 1.08 4.78 28.48
CA LEU A 151 1.99 3.64 28.58
C LEU A 151 3.42 3.97 28.13
N LEU A 152 3.57 4.77 27.07
CA LEU A 152 4.86 5.15 26.54
C LEU A 152 5.43 6.44 27.15
N GLY A 153 4.65 7.13 27.98
CA GLY A 153 5.09 8.29 28.74
C GLY A 153 5.46 9.50 27.88
N TYR A 154 4.59 9.85 26.90
CA TYR A 154 4.74 11.10 26.15
C TYR A 154 3.37 11.70 25.76
N GLN A 155 3.38 12.93 25.24
CA GLN A 155 2.17 13.64 24.81
C GLN A 155 2.12 13.77 23.28
N PRO A 156 0.91 13.82 22.67
CA PRO A 156 0.78 14.12 21.25
C PRO A 156 1.36 15.49 20.92
N SER A 157 1.96 15.61 19.75
CA SER A 157 2.49 16.90 19.30
C SER A 157 1.52 17.64 18.38
N LYS A 158 1.67 18.98 18.33
CA LYS A 158 0.92 19.80 17.38
C LYS A 158 1.37 19.55 15.95
N TRP A 159 0.41 19.54 15.04
CA TRP A 159 0.61 19.40 13.62
C TRP A 159 0.73 20.74 12.93
N VAL A 160 1.48 20.80 11.84
CA VAL A 160 1.50 21.93 10.92
C VAL A 160 1.05 21.47 9.53
N ALA A 161 0.46 22.38 8.76
CA ALA A 161 -0.12 22.06 7.45
C ALA A 161 0.88 21.40 6.47
N SER A 162 2.18 21.64 6.65
CA SER A 162 3.21 21.02 5.81
C SER A 162 3.53 19.57 6.17
N ASP A 163 3.17 19.08 7.36
CA ASP A 163 3.52 17.72 7.79
C ASP A 163 3.00 16.66 6.83
N PRO A 164 1.69 16.64 6.47
CA PRO A 164 1.14 15.63 5.55
C PRO A 164 1.81 15.64 4.18
N VAL A 165 2.24 16.82 3.68
CA VAL A 165 2.80 16.94 2.33
C VAL A 165 4.32 16.80 2.28
N ARG A 166 5.02 16.89 3.42
CA ARG A 166 6.46 16.64 3.49
C ARG A 166 6.82 15.16 3.64
N ILE A 167 5.93 14.36 4.20
CA ILE A 167 6.14 12.93 4.39
C ILE A 167 5.97 12.22 3.05
N ARG A 168 7.04 11.53 2.60
CA ARG A 168 7.08 10.81 1.32
C ARG A 168 7.32 9.31 1.49
N SER A 169 7.88 8.87 2.60
CA SER A 169 8.27 7.49 2.86
C SER A 169 7.11 6.51 3.05
N ASN A 170 5.87 6.97 3.20
CA ASN A 170 4.69 6.14 3.47
C ASN A 170 3.97 5.63 2.22
N GLY A 171 4.61 5.69 1.05
CA GLY A 171 4.04 5.18 -0.19
C GLY A 171 4.31 3.69 -0.40
N LEU A 172 3.63 3.12 -1.40
CA LEU A 172 3.75 1.71 -1.79
C LEU A 172 4.83 1.49 -2.86
N TRP A 173 5.85 2.37 -2.92
CA TRP A 173 6.94 2.27 -3.89
C TRP A 173 7.96 1.23 -3.48
N ARG A 174 8.46 0.47 -4.44
CA ARG A 174 9.46 -0.56 -4.25
C ARG A 174 10.25 -0.93 -5.50
N ASN A 175 10.25 -0.05 -6.53
CA ASN A 175 10.96 -0.35 -7.79
C ASN A 175 12.44 -0.61 -7.55
N VAL A 176 13.13 0.22 -6.75
CA VAL A 176 14.54 -0.04 -6.40
C VAL A 176 14.77 -1.35 -5.65
N VAL A 177 13.75 -1.91 -4.99
CA VAL A 177 13.86 -3.24 -4.35
C VAL A 177 13.92 -4.33 -5.40
N THR A 178 13.07 -4.25 -6.42
CA THR A 178 13.07 -5.22 -7.53
C THR A 178 14.29 -5.07 -8.43
N GLU A 179 14.78 -3.83 -8.65
CA GLU A 179 16.06 -3.59 -9.34
C GLU A 179 17.25 -4.27 -8.64
N VAL A 180 17.38 -4.09 -7.32
CA VAL A 180 18.48 -4.70 -6.52
C VAL A 180 18.35 -6.21 -6.50
N ARG A 181 17.13 -6.75 -6.31
CA ARG A 181 16.89 -8.20 -6.38
C ARG A 181 17.33 -8.76 -7.73
N ARG A 182 16.92 -8.11 -8.84
CA ARG A 182 17.30 -8.52 -10.20
C ARG A 182 18.80 -8.43 -10.42
N ALA A 183 19.45 -7.39 -9.90
CA ALA A 183 20.92 -7.27 -9.97
C ALA A 183 21.61 -8.41 -9.21
N THR A 184 21.09 -8.80 -8.03
CA THR A 184 21.62 -9.93 -7.27
C THR A 184 21.49 -11.24 -8.05
N ILE A 185 20.30 -11.51 -8.61
CA ILE A 185 20.07 -12.73 -9.41
C ILE A 185 20.94 -12.70 -10.68
N ALA A 186 21.06 -11.53 -11.35
CA ALA A 186 21.91 -11.39 -12.52
C ALA A 186 23.39 -11.67 -12.22
N CYS A 187 23.88 -11.26 -11.05
CA CYS A 187 25.24 -11.52 -10.60
C CYS A 187 25.46 -13.00 -10.27
N GLU A 188 24.54 -13.63 -9.54
CA GLU A 188 24.73 -14.98 -8.99
C GLU A 188 24.35 -16.06 -10.03
N HIS A 189 23.33 -15.82 -10.86
CA HIS A 189 22.72 -16.86 -11.71
C HIS A 189 22.46 -16.41 -13.15
N GLY A 190 22.61 -15.13 -13.48
CA GLY A 190 22.32 -14.57 -14.80
C GLY A 190 20.87 -14.12 -14.98
N LEU A 191 20.64 -13.20 -15.94
CA LEU A 191 19.33 -12.60 -16.23
C LEU A 191 18.30 -13.61 -16.75
N GLN A 192 18.73 -14.71 -17.38
CA GLN A 192 17.84 -15.78 -17.82
C GLN A 192 17.11 -16.46 -16.66
N VAL A 193 17.75 -16.57 -15.51
CA VAL A 193 17.12 -17.10 -14.29
C VAL A 193 16.07 -16.12 -13.76
N ASP A 194 16.35 -14.80 -13.72
CA ASP A 194 15.36 -13.80 -13.32
C ASP A 194 14.12 -13.85 -14.22
N ALA A 195 14.27 -14.02 -15.54
CA ALA A 195 13.16 -14.12 -16.49
C ALA A 195 12.27 -15.36 -16.27
N ILE A 196 12.84 -16.46 -15.71
CA ILE A 196 12.08 -17.66 -15.33
C ILE A 196 11.34 -17.43 -13.99
N ILE A 197 12.02 -16.84 -13.01
CA ILE A 197 11.48 -16.64 -11.66
C ILE A 197 10.29 -15.66 -11.68
N LYS A 198 10.38 -14.60 -12.47
CA LYS A 198 9.38 -13.54 -12.57
C LYS A 198 9.15 -13.11 -14.00
N LYS A 199 8.00 -13.46 -14.53
CA LYS A 199 7.56 -13.01 -15.85
C LYS A 199 7.29 -11.51 -15.87
N LEU A 200 7.86 -10.81 -16.83
CA LEU A 200 7.58 -9.40 -17.11
C LEU A 200 6.36 -9.28 -18.05
N GLU A 201 5.55 -8.27 -17.84
CA GLU A 201 4.40 -7.94 -18.68
C GLU A 201 4.45 -6.44 -19.07
N PRO A 202 4.32 -6.07 -20.36
CA PRO A 202 4.39 -6.95 -21.53
C PRO A 202 5.73 -7.69 -21.61
N ASP A 203 5.80 -8.76 -22.41
CA ASP A 203 7.05 -9.51 -22.60
C ASP A 203 8.23 -8.59 -22.91
N TRP A 204 9.28 -8.70 -22.11
CA TRP A 204 10.46 -7.84 -22.18
C TRP A 204 11.74 -8.60 -21.88
N VAL A 205 12.80 -8.24 -22.56
CA VAL A 205 14.15 -8.79 -22.34
C VAL A 205 14.98 -7.74 -21.62
N THR A 206 15.25 -7.97 -20.35
CA THR A 206 16.11 -7.10 -19.54
C THR A 206 17.56 -7.17 -20.03
N THR A 207 18.21 -6.02 -20.10
CA THR A 207 19.63 -5.92 -20.46
C THR A 207 20.40 -5.16 -19.40
N VAL A 208 21.63 -5.61 -19.11
CA VAL A 208 22.49 -4.92 -18.15
C VAL A 208 22.91 -3.56 -18.73
N PRO A 209 22.65 -2.43 -18.05
CA PRO A 209 23.08 -1.12 -18.49
C PRO A 209 24.59 -1.03 -18.68
N LEU A 210 25.03 -0.42 -19.78
CA LEU A 210 26.45 -0.29 -20.06
C LEU A 210 27.18 0.47 -18.94
N GLY A 211 28.20 -0.16 -18.37
CA GLY A 211 28.99 0.36 -17.25
C GLY A 211 28.45 0.00 -15.86
N LEU A 212 27.41 -0.80 -15.77
CA LEU A 212 26.98 -1.46 -14.53
C LEU A 212 27.62 -2.86 -14.45
N ASP A 213 28.21 -3.19 -13.31
CA ASP A 213 28.44 -4.57 -12.89
C ASP A 213 27.40 -4.92 -11.80
N PRO A 214 26.46 -5.83 -12.07
CA PRO A 214 25.46 -6.24 -11.06
C PRO A 214 26.08 -6.77 -9.76
N CYS A 215 27.28 -7.32 -9.82
CA CYS A 215 28.00 -7.84 -8.67
C CYS A 215 28.60 -6.74 -7.76
N ASP A 216 28.66 -5.53 -8.24
CA ASP A 216 29.08 -4.37 -7.43
C ASP A 216 27.97 -3.83 -6.52
N ILE A 217 26.76 -4.36 -6.59
CA ILE A 217 25.63 -3.93 -5.75
C ILE A 217 25.70 -4.62 -4.37
N PRO A 218 25.88 -3.86 -3.26
CA PRO A 218 25.97 -4.47 -1.94
C PRO A 218 24.63 -5.09 -1.49
N LYS A 219 24.69 -6.24 -0.82
CA LYS A 219 23.48 -6.94 -0.32
C LYS A 219 22.66 -6.10 0.67
N ASP A 220 23.29 -5.19 1.41
CA ASP A 220 22.65 -4.29 2.40
C ASP A 220 22.36 -2.88 1.86
N VAL A 221 22.49 -2.67 0.56
CA VAL A 221 22.32 -1.35 -0.10
C VAL A 221 20.97 -0.68 0.23
N LEU A 222 19.93 -1.48 0.43
CA LEU A 222 18.57 -1.00 0.69
C LEU A 222 18.24 -0.78 2.16
N LYS A 223 19.17 -0.98 3.10
CA LYS A 223 18.86 -0.91 4.53
C LYS A 223 18.14 0.40 4.93
N LEU A 224 18.70 1.56 4.58
CA LEU A 224 18.08 2.84 4.91
C LEU A 224 16.78 3.09 4.13
N TYR A 225 16.72 2.68 2.86
CA TYR A 225 15.49 2.76 2.08
C TYR A 225 14.35 1.98 2.75
N SER A 226 14.60 0.75 3.15
CA SER A 226 13.62 -0.12 3.80
C SER A 226 13.24 0.39 5.19
N LEU A 227 14.22 0.83 6.00
CA LEU A 227 13.94 1.42 7.33
C LEU A 227 13.06 2.67 7.25
N SER A 228 13.17 3.49 6.19
CA SER A 228 12.33 4.69 6.02
C SER A 228 10.84 4.36 5.91
N LYS A 229 10.50 3.13 5.50
CA LYS A 229 9.14 2.64 5.26
C LYS A 229 8.68 1.64 6.32
N ALA A 230 9.60 1.13 7.12
CA ALA A 230 9.33 0.07 8.07
C ALA A 230 8.36 0.49 9.17
N PRO A 231 7.50 -0.42 9.66
CA PRO A 231 6.67 -0.18 10.83
C PRO A 231 7.52 0.05 12.08
N VAL A 232 6.89 0.49 13.16
CA VAL A 232 7.57 0.69 14.45
C VAL A 232 7.62 -0.63 15.20
N ASP A 233 8.82 -1.15 15.48
CA ASP A 233 9.01 -2.30 16.36
C ASP A 233 9.10 -1.82 17.83
N PHE A 234 7.95 -1.86 18.53
CA PHE A 234 7.85 -1.41 19.93
C PHE A 234 8.72 -2.20 20.91
N ARG A 235 9.21 -3.39 20.56
CA ARG A 235 10.15 -4.12 21.43
C ARG A 235 11.48 -3.37 21.57
N LEU A 236 11.88 -2.63 20.56
CA LEU A 236 13.07 -1.78 20.61
C LEU A 236 12.89 -0.63 21.61
N ALA A 237 11.66 -0.13 21.82
CA ALA A 237 11.35 0.90 22.82
C ALA A 237 11.45 0.38 24.26
N VAL A 238 11.09 -0.88 24.51
CA VAL A 238 11.08 -1.48 25.84
C VAL A 238 12.48 -1.90 26.29
N GLN A 239 13.35 -2.31 25.36
CA GLN A 239 14.72 -2.77 25.68
C GLN A 239 15.65 -1.65 26.19
N PHE A 240 15.34 -0.39 25.89
CA PHE A 240 16.13 0.75 26.28
C PHE A 240 15.51 1.51 27.47
N GLN A 241 15.30 0.85 28.59
CA GLN A 241 15.18 1.54 29.86
C GLN A 241 16.56 2.17 30.20
N PRO A 242 16.64 3.47 30.56
CA PRO A 242 17.91 4.06 30.90
C PRO A 242 18.51 3.30 32.08
N PRO A 243 19.81 2.95 32.02
CA PRO A 243 20.46 2.32 33.15
C PRO A 243 20.35 3.24 34.37
N SER A 244 20.00 2.65 35.50
CA SER A 244 19.83 3.33 36.80
C SER A 244 21.14 3.92 37.37
N SER A 245 22.24 3.95 36.62
CA SER A 245 23.53 4.48 37.02
C SER A 245 24.09 5.50 36.03
N LYS A 246 24.78 6.51 36.59
CA LYS A 246 25.30 7.73 35.97
C LYS A 246 26.34 7.61 34.84
N ALA A 247 26.49 6.49 34.18
CA ALA A 247 27.37 6.35 33.03
C ALA A 247 26.58 6.58 31.73
N GLN A 248 26.37 7.84 31.35
CA GLN A 248 25.86 8.20 30.01
C GLN A 248 26.92 7.89 28.97
N SER A 249 26.84 6.75 28.33
CA SER A 249 27.54 6.50 27.08
C SER A 249 26.92 7.41 25.99
N ASN A 250 27.73 8.29 25.39
CA ASN A 250 27.30 9.11 24.24
C ASN A 250 27.23 8.29 22.92
N ALA A 251 27.51 6.99 22.97
CA ALA A 251 27.46 6.11 21.82
C ALA A 251 26.02 5.66 21.57
N LEU A 252 25.56 5.79 20.32
CA LEU A 252 24.28 5.22 19.89
C LEU A 252 24.36 3.67 20.01
N PRO A 253 23.27 3.01 20.45
CA PRO A 253 23.23 1.56 20.48
C PRO A 253 23.32 1.01 19.06
N GLN A 254 24.02 -0.10 18.89
CA GLN A 254 23.96 -0.88 17.68
C GLN A 254 22.68 -1.70 17.72
N VAL A 255 21.75 -1.43 16.81
CA VAL A 255 20.42 -2.03 16.77
C VAL A 255 20.34 -3.05 15.65
N ASP A 256 19.87 -4.25 15.98
CA ASP A 256 19.47 -5.23 15.00
C ASP A 256 18.06 -4.92 14.48
N HIS A 257 17.97 -4.49 13.23
CA HIS A 257 16.71 -4.17 12.54
C HIS A 257 16.12 -5.33 11.74
N SER A 258 16.68 -6.55 11.84
CA SER A 258 16.21 -7.70 11.05
C SER A 258 14.70 -7.94 11.18
N ARG A 259 14.17 -7.88 12.39
CA ARG A 259 12.72 -8.00 12.62
C ARG A 259 11.93 -6.80 12.08
N THR A 260 12.42 -5.57 12.24
CA THR A 260 11.75 -4.39 11.71
C THR A 260 11.60 -4.50 10.19
N LEU A 261 12.60 -5.04 9.50
CA LEU A 261 12.57 -5.30 8.07
C LEU A 261 11.67 -6.48 7.71
N ALA A 262 11.61 -7.54 8.53
CA ALA A 262 10.66 -8.63 8.36
C ALA A 262 9.22 -8.17 8.48
N LEU A 263 8.88 -7.34 9.46
CA LEU A 263 7.55 -6.73 9.59
C LEU A 263 7.16 -5.87 8.36
N LEU A 264 8.12 -5.21 7.71
CA LEU A 264 7.87 -4.51 6.46
C LEU A 264 7.56 -5.50 5.33
N SER A 265 8.31 -6.60 5.24
CA SER A 265 8.07 -7.65 4.25
C SER A 265 6.66 -8.24 4.38
N ASP A 266 6.26 -8.58 5.60
CA ASP A 266 4.92 -9.13 5.89
C ASP A 266 3.80 -8.18 5.46
N GLN A 267 3.94 -6.87 5.75
CA GLN A 267 2.97 -5.87 5.31
C GLN A 267 2.86 -5.72 3.78
N LEU A 268 3.93 -6.02 3.06
CA LEU A 268 3.97 -5.91 1.59
C LEU A 268 3.44 -7.15 0.88
N ILE A 269 3.51 -8.33 1.50
CA ILE A 269 2.99 -9.59 0.94
C ILE A 269 1.49 -9.47 0.70
N ASP A 270 0.74 -8.91 1.65
CA ASP A 270 -0.72 -8.80 1.60
C ASP A 270 -1.21 -7.56 0.83
N ALA A 271 -0.30 -6.71 0.32
CA ALA A 271 -0.68 -5.48 -0.35
C ALA A 271 -1.26 -5.75 -1.73
N GLY A 272 -2.51 -5.38 -1.93
CA GLY A 272 -3.20 -5.49 -3.20
C GLY A 272 -4.49 -4.68 -3.20
N SER A 273 -5.31 -4.84 -4.21
CA SER A 273 -6.65 -4.24 -4.28
C SER A 273 -7.42 -4.83 -5.45
N ASN A 274 -8.76 -4.79 -5.37
CA ASN A 274 -9.64 -5.01 -6.52
C ASN A 274 -10.55 -3.81 -6.69
N ASN A 275 -10.95 -3.51 -7.91
CA ASN A 275 -12.11 -2.69 -8.18
C ASN A 275 -12.74 -3.01 -9.52
N TRP A 276 -14.01 -2.65 -9.66
CA TRP A 276 -14.72 -2.69 -10.92
C TRP A 276 -15.87 -1.70 -10.92
N ALA A 277 -16.26 -1.27 -12.13
CA ALA A 277 -17.52 -0.58 -12.36
C ALA A 277 -18.28 -1.29 -13.49
N VAL A 278 -19.56 -1.57 -13.25
CA VAL A 278 -20.45 -2.27 -14.18
C VAL A 278 -21.47 -1.30 -14.73
N ALA A 279 -21.60 -1.24 -16.06
CA ALA A 279 -22.49 -0.33 -16.75
C ALA A 279 -23.98 -0.70 -16.56
N PRO A 280 -24.91 0.27 -16.69
CA PRO A 280 -26.36 0.06 -16.49
C PRO A 280 -26.96 -1.12 -17.27
N GLY A 281 -26.50 -1.32 -18.52
CA GLY A 281 -27.00 -2.41 -19.37
C GLY A 281 -26.65 -3.82 -18.90
N LYS A 282 -25.72 -3.96 -17.91
CA LYS A 282 -25.35 -5.23 -17.28
C LYS A 282 -25.81 -5.35 -15.83
N THR A 283 -26.51 -4.37 -15.28
CA THR A 283 -26.98 -4.41 -13.89
C THR A 283 -28.49 -4.66 -13.82
N ASN A 284 -28.95 -5.27 -12.74
CA ASN A 284 -30.37 -5.49 -12.51
C ASN A 284 -31.15 -4.22 -12.14
N THR A 285 -30.44 -3.16 -11.74
CA THR A 285 -31.04 -1.89 -11.34
C THR A 285 -31.14 -0.88 -12.47
N GLY A 286 -30.48 -1.13 -13.62
CA GLY A 286 -30.33 -0.15 -14.69
C GLY A 286 -29.46 1.06 -14.30
N ARG A 287 -28.65 0.95 -13.23
CA ARG A 287 -27.69 1.96 -12.75
C ARG A 287 -26.30 1.35 -12.64
N PRO A 288 -25.21 2.12 -12.76
CA PRO A 288 -23.88 1.60 -12.55
C PRO A 288 -23.71 1.04 -11.12
N ILE A 289 -22.87 0.02 -11.00
CA ILE A 289 -22.41 -0.50 -9.70
C ILE A 289 -20.89 -0.38 -9.69
N LEU A 290 -20.35 0.34 -8.71
CA LEU A 290 -18.91 0.43 -8.45
C LEU A 290 -18.60 -0.31 -7.15
N ALA A 291 -17.58 -1.16 -7.17
CA ALA A 291 -17.04 -1.84 -6.01
C ALA A 291 -15.53 -1.61 -5.91
N ASN A 292 -15.02 -1.47 -4.68
CA ASN A 292 -13.59 -1.29 -4.42
C ASN A 292 -13.23 -1.91 -3.07
N ASP A 293 -12.22 -2.75 -3.04
CA ASP A 293 -11.67 -3.38 -1.84
C ASP A 293 -10.15 -3.32 -1.82
N PRO A 294 -9.57 -2.34 -1.10
CA PRO A 294 -8.13 -2.25 -0.92
C PRO A 294 -7.65 -3.30 0.09
N HIS A 295 -6.74 -4.19 -0.35
CA HIS A 295 -6.13 -5.20 0.52
C HIS A 295 -4.96 -4.59 1.27
N ARG A 296 -4.97 -4.72 2.58
CA ARG A 296 -3.92 -4.26 3.49
C ARG A 296 -3.81 -5.25 4.65
N GLY A 297 -2.67 -5.23 5.33
CA GLY A 297 -2.50 -6.01 6.56
C GLY A 297 -3.63 -5.75 7.55
N HIS A 298 -4.16 -6.80 8.14
CA HIS A 298 -5.23 -6.70 9.13
C HIS A 298 -4.69 -6.11 10.44
N ALA A 299 -5.22 -4.98 10.83
CA ALA A 299 -4.85 -4.26 12.05
C ALA A 299 -6.05 -3.56 12.68
N VAL A 300 -6.00 -3.39 13.99
CA VAL A 300 -6.95 -2.58 14.77
C VAL A 300 -6.16 -1.47 15.46
N PRO A 301 -6.45 -0.23 15.13
CA PRO A 301 -7.43 0.26 14.16
C PRO A 301 -6.97 0.03 12.71
N SER A 302 -7.95 -0.07 11.80
CA SER A 302 -7.70 -0.23 10.36
C SER A 302 -6.94 0.96 9.77
N LEU A 303 -6.23 0.72 8.65
CA LEU A 303 -5.59 1.78 7.87
C LEU A 303 -6.61 2.80 7.37
N ARG A 304 -7.73 2.34 6.82
CA ARG A 304 -8.76 3.20 6.24
C ARG A 304 -9.69 3.75 7.32
N TYR A 305 -10.12 5.00 7.11
CA TYR A 305 -11.03 5.74 7.96
C TYR A 305 -12.19 6.24 7.12
N ILE A 306 -13.40 5.77 7.42
CA ILE A 306 -14.61 6.17 6.70
C ILE A 306 -15.18 7.42 7.34
N ALA A 307 -15.57 8.40 6.53
CA ALA A 307 -16.23 9.63 6.97
C ALA A 307 -17.17 10.16 5.88
N HIS A 308 -18.19 10.91 6.30
CA HIS A 308 -19.08 11.68 5.43
C HIS A 308 -18.90 13.17 5.70
N LEU A 309 -18.58 13.94 4.66
CA LEU A 309 -18.37 15.38 4.73
C LEU A 309 -19.49 16.10 4.01
N VAL A 310 -20.23 16.96 4.72
CA VAL A 310 -21.32 17.78 4.17
C VAL A 310 -21.06 19.24 4.52
N ALA A 311 -20.85 20.07 3.52
CA ALA A 311 -20.69 21.52 3.63
C ALA A 311 -21.02 22.19 2.28
N PRO A 312 -21.10 23.53 2.20
CA PRO A 312 -21.28 24.19 0.93
C PRO A 312 -20.22 23.76 -0.10
N GLY A 313 -20.68 23.16 -1.22
CA GLY A 313 -19.84 22.64 -2.29
C GLY A 313 -19.17 21.28 -2.01
N ILE A 314 -19.53 20.60 -0.94
CA ILE A 314 -19.07 19.24 -0.62
C ILE A 314 -20.23 18.41 -0.06
N ASN A 315 -20.48 17.26 -0.65
CA ASN A 315 -21.28 16.18 -0.10
C ASN A 315 -20.66 14.87 -0.56
N VAL A 316 -19.73 14.33 0.24
CA VAL A 316 -18.92 13.15 -0.13
C VAL A 316 -18.78 12.20 1.03
N ILE A 317 -19.00 10.91 0.79
CA ILE A 317 -18.83 9.83 1.77
C ILE A 317 -17.89 8.76 1.24
N GLY A 318 -17.08 8.20 2.11
CA GLY A 318 -16.20 7.08 1.77
C GLY A 318 -14.98 7.01 2.68
N ALA A 319 -13.94 6.33 2.20
CA ALA A 319 -12.73 6.05 2.96
C ALA A 319 -11.54 6.92 2.52
N GLY A 320 -10.77 7.37 3.52
CA GLY A 320 -9.49 8.06 3.36
C GLY A 320 -8.45 7.55 4.33
N GLU A 321 -7.35 8.27 4.42
CA GLU A 321 -6.32 8.05 5.45
C GLU A 321 -6.62 8.98 6.64
N PRO A 322 -6.63 8.50 7.90
CA PRO A 322 -7.02 9.33 9.04
C PRO A 322 -6.06 10.52 9.30
N GLY A 323 -4.83 10.47 8.80
CA GLY A 323 -3.85 11.56 8.90
C GLY A 323 -3.88 12.56 7.73
N LEU A 324 -4.83 12.42 6.79
CA LEU A 324 -4.96 13.25 5.59
C LEU A 324 -6.38 13.79 5.43
N PRO A 325 -6.57 15.00 4.88
CA PRO A 325 -7.90 15.49 4.54
C PRO A 325 -8.44 14.81 3.28
N GLY A 326 -9.76 14.75 3.15
CA GLY A 326 -10.46 14.28 1.97
C GLY A 326 -10.86 12.82 2.02
N ILE A 327 -11.42 12.34 0.90
CA ILE A 327 -11.94 10.98 0.70
C ILE A 327 -11.29 10.42 -0.57
N SER A 328 -10.61 9.28 -0.46
CA SER A 328 -9.86 8.66 -1.57
C SER A 328 -10.68 7.61 -2.34
N ILE A 329 -11.61 6.95 -1.67
CA ILE A 329 -12.50 5.91 -2.21
C ILE A 329 -13.89 6.22 -1.72
N GLY A 330 -14.86 6.41 -2.61
CA GLY A 330 -16.20 6.76 -2.18
C GLY A 330 -17.06 7.33 -3.30
N HIS A 331 -18.01 8.18 -2.92
CA HIS A 331 -18.87 8.86 -3.86
C HIS A 331 -19.34 10.21 -3.31
N ASN A 332 -19.66 11.13 -4.22
CA ASN A 332 -20.47 12.30 -3.96
C ASN A 332 -21.89 12.11 -4.52
N GLU A 333 -22.63 13.18 -4.77
CA GLU A 333 -24.02 13.10 -5.27
C GLU A 333 -24.10 12.67 -6.75
N THR A 334 -23.02 12.78 -7.51
CA THR A 334 -23.02 12.58 -8.97
C THR A 334 -22.07 11.50 -9.44
N ILE A 335 -20.92 11.34 -8.81
CA ILE A 335 -19.90 10.36 -9.20
C ILE A 335 -19.51 9.44 -8.05
N ALA A 336 -19.11 8.22 -8.39
CA ALA A 336 -18.40 7.29 -7.51
C ALA A 336 -16.99 7.04 -8.08
N PHE A 337 -16.02 6.86 -7.17
CA PHE A 337 -14.62 6.71 -7.51
C PHE A 337 -13.92 5.69 -6.59
N GLY A 338 -13.00 4.95 -7.18
CA GLY A 338 -12.22 3.94 -6.48
C GLY A 338 -10.83 3.79 -7.07
N LEU A 339 -9.91 3.19 -6.30
CA LEU A 339 -8.52 3.08 -6.71
C LEU A 339 -7.91 1.71 -6.37
N THR A 340 -6.98 1.28 -7.21
CA THR A 340 -6.09 0.14 -6.95
C THR A 340 -4.67 0.48 -7.39
N ILE A 341 -3.66 -0.14 -6.80
CA ILE A 341 -2.27 0.11 -7.18
C ILE A 341 -2.08 -0.16 -8.68
N PHE A 342 -1.48 0.81 -9.37
CA PHE A 342 -1.01 0.72 -10.75
C PHE A 342 0.51 0.77 -10.76
N SER A 343 1.17 -0.25 -11.30
CA SER A 343 2.61 -0.43 -11.16
C SER A 343 3.43 0.43 -12.13
N ILE A 344 3.33 1.77 -12.02
CA ILE A 344 4.29 2.67 -12.68
C ILE A 344 5.66 2.49 -12.01
N ASP A 345 6.69 2.38 -12.81
CA ASP A 345 8.06 2.45 -12.34
C ASP A 345 8.46 3.91 -12.10
N GLN A 346 8.50 4.30 -10.82
CA GLN A 346 8.70 5.67 -10.35
C GLN A 346 10.05 5.90 -9.66
N GLU A 347 10.94 4.92 -9.70
CA GLU A 347 12.23 4.96 -9.00
C GLU A 347 13.36 4.43 -9.87
N ASP A 348 14.60 4.85 -9.61
CA ASP A 348 15.83 4.20 -10.10
C ASP A 348 16.90 4.26 -9.02
N LEU A 349 17.67 3.19 -8.87
CA LEU A 349 18.90 3.19 -8.07
C LEU A 349 20.08 3.63 -8.94
N ILE A 350 20.70 4.74 -8.57
CA ILE A 350 21.80 5.34 -9.31
C ILE A 350 23.13 5.01 -8.63
N VAL A 351 24.05 4.40 -9.36
CA VAL A 351 25.38 4.00 -8.88
C VAL A 351 26.42 5.02 -9.33
N TYR A 352 27.04 5.71 -8.41
CA TYR A 352 28.07 6.72 -8.68
C TYR A 352 29.43 6.24 -8.23
N ASP A 353 30.49 6.52 -9.03
CA ASP A 353 31.83 6.62 -8.49
C ASP A 353 31.88 7.73 -7.45
N GLN A 354 32.46 7.47 -6.29
CA GLN A 354 32.61 8.46 -5.25
C GLN A 354 34.04 8.55 -4.72
N ARG A 355 34.39 9.71 -4.15
CA ARG A 355 35.62 9.93 -3.41
C ARG A 355 35.38 10.90 -2.25
N ARG A 356 36.33 10.91 -1.33
CA ARG A 356 36.42 11.93 -0.29
C ARG A 356 37.54 12.94 -0.62
N LYS A 357 37.21 14.24 -0.60
CA LYS A 357 38.20 15.34 -0.75
C LYS A 357 38.11 16.26 0.47
N GLY A 358 39.06 16.15 1.37
CA GLY A 358 38.98 16.82 2.68
C GLY A 358 37.74 16.35 3.46
N ASN A 359 36.91 17.29 3.86
CA ASN A 359 35.68 17.00 4.61
C ASN A 359 34.46 16.77 3.73
N LYS A 360 34.61 16.81 2.40
CA LYS A 360 33.51 16.68 1.45
C LYS A 360 33.52 15.30 0.79
N TYR A 361 32.31 14.77 0.56
CA TYR A 361 32.09 13.65 -0.33
C TYR A 361 31.77 14.20 -1.72
N GLN A 362 32.39 13.60 -2.77
CA GLN A 362 32.20 13.95 -4.16
C GLN A 362 31.76 12.70 -4.95
N TYR A 363 30.90 12.89 -5.94
CA TYR A 363 30.52 11.88 -6.90
C TYR A 363 30.95 12.31 -8.32
N ARG A 364 31.19 11.33 -9.22
CA ARG A 364 31.59 11.60 -10.60
C ARG A 364 30.34 11.73 -11.47
N TYR A 365 30.27 12.84 -12.23
CA TYR A 365 29.19 13.10 -13.16
C TYR A 365 29.76 13.81 -14.41
N GLN A 366 29.50 13.25 -15.62
CA GLN A 366 30.02 13.78 -16.90
C GLN A 366 31.54 14.11 -16.81
N ASP A 367 32.32 13.14 -16.34
CA ASP A 367 33.76 13.22 -16.15
C ASP A 367 34.26 14.28 -15.14
N LYS A 368 33.34 14.91 -14.39
CA LYS A 368 33.68 15.89 -13.35
C LYS A 368 33.36 15.34 -11.96
N TRP A 369 34.18 15.73 -10.99
CA TRP A 369 33.87 15.49 -9.57
C TRP A 369 33.00 16.61 -9.04
N VAL A 370 31.84 16.26 -8.54
CA VAL A 370 30.82 17.18 -8.01
C VAL A 370 30.65 16.92 -6.51
N ASP A 371 30.62 17.99 -5.70
CA ASP A 371 30.37 17.86 -4.25
C ASP A 371 28.96 17.33 -4.00
N MET A 372 28.82 16.33 -3.11
CA MET A 372 27.52 15.94 -2.59
C MET A 372 26.96 17.05 -1.70
N LYS A 373 25.68 17.35 -1.84
CA LYS A 373 25.01 18.28 -0.95
C LYS A 373 24.81 17.60 0.40
N THR A 374 25.26 18.24 1.47
CA THR A 374 25.09 17.72 2.83
C THR A 374 24.06 18.57 3.56
N HIS A 375 23.01 17.93 4.07
CA HIS A 375 22.12 18.49 5.08
C HIS A 375 22.48 17.89 6.43
N VAL A 376 22.62 18.72 7.43
CA VAL A 376 22.85 18.25 8.80
C VAL A 376 21.55 18.45 9.57
N ASP A 377 20.92 17.37 9.95
CA ASP A 377 19.69 17.37 10.73
C ASP A 377 20.01 17.02 12.20
N GLU A 378 19.32 17.68 13.15
CA GLU A 378 19.37 17.35 14.56
C GLU A 378 18.21 16.43 14.92
N ILE A 379 18.53 15.22 15.36
CA ILE A 379 17.54 14.22 15.80
C ILE A 379 17.47 14.29 17.32
N LYS A 380 16.31 14.65 17.85
CA LYS A 380 16.05 14.62 19.30
C LYS A 380 15.91 13.16 19.77
N VAL A 381 16.46 12.87 20.94
CA VAL A 381 16.48 11.52 21.51
C VAL A 381 15.98 11.55 22.96
N LYS A 382 14.97 10.74 23.27
CA LYS A 382 14.41 10.62 24.62
C LYS A 382 15.49 10.31 25.64
N GLY A 383 15.63 11.15 26.66
CA GLY A 383 16.59 10.96 27.75
C GLY A 383 18.05 11.19 27.39
N GLN A 384 18.37 11.69 26.20
CA GLN A 384 19.75 11.95 25.73
C GLN A 384 19.86 13.32 25.04
N LYS A 385 21.08 13.72 24.70
CA LYS A 385 21.33 14.87 23.83
C LYS A 385 20.90 14.53 22.40
N SER A 386 20.49 15.56 21.66
CA SER A 386 20.25 15.45 20.22
C SER A 386 21.47 14.91 19.49
N VAL A 387 21.23 14.16 18.43
CA VAL A 387 22.25 13.59 17.57
C VAL A 387 22.25 14.32 16.23
N SER A 388 23.42 14.84 15.86
CA SER A 388 23.63 15.49 14.57
C SER A 388 23.91 14.45 13.48
N VAL A 389 23.07 14.37 12.46
CA VAL A 389 23.19 13.39 11.38
C VAL A 389 23.41 14.07 10.03
N PRO A 390 24.51 13.77 9.31
CA PRO A 390 24.74 14.29 7.97
C PRO A 390 23.99 13.45 6.94
N LEU A 391 23.01 14.04 6.27
CA LEU A 391 22.29 13.48 5.15
C LEU A 391 22.92 13.91 3.83
N LEU A 392 23.29 12.96 2.99
CA LEU A 392 23.99 13.22 1.75
C LEU A 392 23.02 13.09 0.55
N PHE A 393 23.21 14.00 -0.42
CA PHE A 393 22.39 14.01 -1.63
C PHE A 393 23.29 14.21 -2.85
N THR A 394 23.00 13.46 -3.89
CA THR A 394 23.47 13.73 -5.24
C THR A 394 22.46 14.63 -5.97
N ARG A 395 22.71 14.92 -7.23
CA ARG A 395 21.75 15.59 -8.12
C ARG A 395 20.44 14.79 -8.33
N ASP A 396 20.53 13.47 -8.21
CA ASP A 396 19.43 12.54 -8.52
C ASP A 396 18.60 12.17 -7.27
N GLY A 397 19.13 12.41 -6.08
CA GLY A 397 18.37 12.17 -4.84
C GLY A 397 19.22 11.81 -3.64
N PRO A 398 18.59 11.29 -2.55
CA PRO A 398 19.26 10.90 -1.34
C PRO A 398 20.22 9.73 -1.54
N VAL A 399 21.38 9.79 -0.89
CA VAL A 399 22.37 8.69 -0.85
C VAL A 399 21.98 7.76 0.28
N ILE A 400 21.56 6.53 -0.08
CA ILE A 400 21.11 5.52 0.88
C ILE A 400 22.25 4.60 1.35
N TYR A 401 23.31 4.50 0.56
CA TYR A 401 24.49 3.69 0.87
C TYR A 401 25.74 4.29 0.23
N LYS A 402 26.88 4.13 0.87
CA LYS A 402 28.19 4.44 0.28
C LYS A 402 29.27 3.59 0.88
N ASN A 403 30.26 3.23 0.07
CA ASN A 403 31.52 2.62 0.47
C ASN A 403 32.71 3.52 0.07
N ARG A 404 33.91 2.99 0.00
CA ARG A 404 35.11 3.79 -0.35
C ARG A 404 35.11 4.25 -1.80
N LYS A 405 34.48 3.52 -2.71
CA LYS A 405 34.54 3.74 -4.19
C LYS A 405 33.21 4.23 -4.76
N GLN A 406 32.09 3.83 -4.19
CA GLN A 406 30.76 4.02 -4.75
C GLN A 406 29.79 4.66 -3.78
N ALA A 407 28.83 5.38 -4.33
CA ALA A 407 27.66 5.87 -3.62
C ALA A 407 26.39 5.49 -4.40
N PHE A 408 25.35 5.10 -3.66
CA PHE A 408 24.08 4.64 -4.19
C PHE A 408 23.01 5.63 -3.80
N ALA A 409 22.39 6.24 -4.81
CA ALA A 409 21.35 7.26 -4.61
C ALA A 409 20.04 6.82 -5.23
N VAL A 410 18.92 7.15 -4.57
CA VAL A 410 17.57 6.87 -5.10
C VAL A 410 17.07 8.10 -5.85
N ARG A 411 16.82 7.94 -7.15
CA ARG A 411 16.03 8.87 -7.96
C ARG A 411 14.57 8.44 -7.85
N ALA A 412 13.68 9.35 -7.40
CA ALA A 412 12.28 9.01 -7.18
C ALA A 412 11.34 10.11 -7.65
N ALA A 413 10.33 9.74 -8.44
CA ALA A 413 9.29 10.67 -8.90
C ALA A 413 8.50 11.23 -7.74
N TRP A 414 8.26 10.45 -6.71
CA TRP A 414 7.50 10.85 -5.52
C TRP A 414 8.22 11.88 -4.63
N LEU A 415 9.47 12.23 -4.91
CA LEU A 415 10.16 13.38 -4.30
C LEU A 415 9.91 14.69 -5.07
N GLN A 416 9.18 14.67 -6.19
CA GLN A 416 8.78 15.88 -6.92
C GLN A 416 7.66 16.65 -6.21
N PRO A 417 7.44 17.93 -6.54
CA PRO A 417 6.29 18.69 -6.03
C PRO A 417 4.95 18.03 -6.41
N GLY A 418 3.94 18.13 -5.52
CA GLY A 418 2.62 17.60 -5.76
C GLY A 418 2.48 16.08 -5.55
N MET A 419 3.47 15.44 -4.91
CA MET A 419 3.56 13.99 -4.82
C MET A 419 3.31 13.46 -3.40
N ALA A 420 2.65 14.22 -2.52
CA ALA A 420 2.23 13.68 -1.23
C ALA A 420 1.21 12.56 -1.43
N PRO A 421 1.46 11.35 -0.85
CA PRO A 421 0.59 10.20 -1.08
C PRO A 421 -0.86 10.49 -0.70
N TYR A 422 -1.79 10.18 -1.61
CA TYR A 422 -3.25 10.33 -1.47
C TYR A 422 -3.76 11.76 -1.30
N PHE A 423 -2.90 12.77 -1.17
CA PHE A 423 -3.32 14.15 -0.95
C PHE A 423 -4.12 14.74 -2.13
N GLY A 424 -3.85 14.29 -3.34
CA GLY A 424 -4.60 14.69 -4.55
C GLY A 424 -6.08 14.29 -4.55
N SER A 425 -6.53 13.43 -3.61
CA SER A 425 -7.94 13.05 -3.49
C SER A 425 -8.88 14.23 -3.20
N ILE A 426 -8.39 15.28 -2.56
CA ILE A 426 -9.16 16.50 -2.29
C ILE A 426 -9.68 17.18 -3.57
N GLU A 427 -9.11 16.89 -4.73
CA GLU A 427 -9.55 17.45 -6.02
C GLU A 427 -10.64 16.57 -6.64
N TYR A 428 -10.38 15.30 -6.93
CA TYR A 428 -11.33 14.46 -7.66
C TYR A 428 -12.58 14.10 -6.86
N MET A 429 -12.54 14.08 -5.53
CA MET A 429 -13.72 13.82 -4.72
C MET A 429 -14.81 14.87 -4.87
N ARG A 430 -14.49 16.05 -5.47
CA ARG A 430 -15.41 17.16 -5.75
C ARG A 430 -15.88 17.20 -7.21
N ALA A 431 -15.29 16.40 -8.09
CA ALA A 431 -15.67 16.32 -9.49
C ALA A 431 -17.14 15.89 -9.65
N GLN A 432 -17.83 16.41 -10.67
CA GLN A 432 -19.24 16.13 -10.91
C GLN A 432 -19.50 15.29 -12.17
N ASN A 433 -18.46 15.10 -13.00
CA ASN A 433 -18.53 14.37 -14.26
C ASN A 433 -17.13 13.84 -14.64
N TRP A 434 -17.08 13.07 -15.74
CA TRP A 434 -15.85 12.44 -16.22
C TRP A 434 -14.75 13.46 -16.57
N ASP A 435 -15.09 14.56 -17.24
CA ASP A 435 -14.09 15.55 -17.67
C ASP A 435 -13.47 16.27 -16.47
N GLU A 436 -14.28 16.64 -15.48
CA GLU A 436 -13.79 17.20 -14.22
C GLU A 436 -12.94 16.18 -13.43
N PHE A 437 -13.35 14.91 -13.44
CA PHE A 437 -12.57 13.84 -12.80
C PHE A 437 -11.20 13.69 -13.46
N LEU A 438 -11.12 13.66 -14.79
CA LEU A 438 -9.85 13.62 -15.53
C LEU A 438 -8.98 14.86 -15.23
N ALA A 439 -9.59 16.04 -15.24
CA ALA A 439 -8.88 17.29 -14.91
C ALA A 439 -8.29 17.27 -13.49
N ALA A 440 -9.04 16.71 -12.53
CA ALA A 440 -8.57 16.56 -11.16
C ALA A 440 -7.43 15.53 -11.05
N LEU A 441 -7.45 14.44 -11.83
CA LEU A 441 -6.39 13.45 -11.86
C LEU A 441 -5.05 13.98 -12.37
N ASN A 442 -5.02 15.07 -13.15
CA ASN A 442 -3.77 15.77 -13.50
C ASN A 442 -3.03 16.32 -12.27
N ARG A 443 -3.69 16.41 -11.11
CA ARG A 443 -3.11 16.79 -9.82
C ARG A 443 -2.85 15.61 -8.88
N TRP A 444 -3.12 14.40 -9.37
CA TRP A 444 -2.79 13.17 -8.66
C TRP A 444 -1.38 12.73 -9.05
N GLY A 445 -0.50 12.64 -8.11
CA GLY A 445 0.88 12.25 -8.40
C GLY A 445 1.27 10.90 -7.82
N ALA A 446 0.78 10.57 -6.62
CA ALA A 446 1.26 9.41 -5.87
C ALA A 446 0.28 8.92 -4.79
N PRO A 447 0.30 7.60 -4.49
CA PRO A 447 0.93 6.55 -5.27
C PRO A 447 0.29 6.44 -6.67
N ALA A 448 0.96 5.72 -7.59
CA ALA A 448 0.36 5.45 -8.89
C ALA A 448 -0.82 4.49 -8.72
N GLU A 449 -1.99 4.88 -9.23
CA GLU A 449 -3.24 4.15 -9.01
C GLU A 449 -4.05 4.00 -10.29
N ASN A 450 -4.69 2.85 -10.44
CA ASN A 450 -5.82 2.67 -11.34
C ASN A 450 -7.04 3.37 -10.75
N GLN A 451 -7.52 4.40 -11.37
CA GLN A 451 -8.73 5.11 -10.95
C GLN A 451 -9.94 4.60 -11.72
N VAL A 452 -10.96 4.14 -11.00
CA VAL A 452 -12.24 3.67 -11.56
C VAL A 452 -13.33 4.66 -11.22
N TYR A 453 -14.21 4.93 -12.18
CA TYR A 453 -15.24 5.95 -12.16
C TYR A 453 -16.61 5.36 -12.52
N ALA A 454 -17.65 5.87 -11.91
CA ALA A 454 -19.04 5.70 -12.34
C ALA A 454 -19.83 6.96 -12.03
N ASP A 455 -20.92 7.25 -12.78
CA ASP A 455 -21.77 8.41 -12.52
C ASP A 455 -23.27 8.11 -12.55
N THR A 456 -24.06 9.07 -12.06
CA THR A 456 -25.51 8.97 -12.03
C THR A 456 -26.17 9.05 -13.42
N GLN A 457 -25.42 9.42 -14.46
CA GLN A 457 -25.89 9.42 -15.85
C GLN A 457 -25.72 8.06 -16.53
N GLY A 458 -25.07 7.11 -15.85
CA GLY A 458 -24.89 5.75 -16.35
C GLY A 458 -23.53 5.49 -16.99
N ASN A 459 -22.60 6.43 -16.92
CA ASN A 459 -21.27 6.24 -17.46
C ASN A 459 -20.36 5.49 -16.47
N ILE A 460 -19.42 4.75 -17.04
CA ILE A 460 -18.32 4.11 -16.29
C ILE A 460 -16.99 4.45 -16.97
N GLY A 461 -15.93 4.52 -16.19
CA GLY A 461 -14.62 4.87 -16.72
C GLY A 461 -13.46 4.27 -15.94
N TYR A 462 -12.30 4.26 -16.60
CA TYR A 462 -11.03 3.84 -16.05
C TYR A 462 -9.92 4.77 -16.54
N LYS A 463 -9.07 5.22 -15.62
CA LYS A 463 -7.88 6.03 -15.91
C LYS A 463 -6.78 5.72 -14.90
N PRO A 464 -5.63 5.17 -15.31
CA PRO A 464 -4.46 5.15 -14.44
C PRO A 464 -3.92 6.57 -14.23
N ALA A 465 -3.49 6.86 -13.04
CA ALA A 465 -2.94 8.15 -12.66
C ALA A 465 -1.66 7.97 -11.83
N GLY A 466 -0.66 8.80 -12.11
CA GLY A 466 0.63 8.79 -11.42
C GLY A 466 1.73 9.44 -12.27
N LEU A 467 2.69 10.07 -11.62
CA LEU A 467 3.80 10.74 -12.29
C LEU A 467 4.74 9.69 -12.92
N THR A 468 4.73 9.58 -14.25
CA THR A 468 5.42 8.53 -15.01
C THR A 468 6.69 9.07 -15.65
N PRO A 469 7.90 8.61 -15.24
CA PRO A 469 9.17 9.08 -15.83
C PRO A 469 9.33 8.68 -17.29
N ILE A 470 9.91 9.57 -18.10
CA ILE A 470 10.32 9.28 -19.49
C ILE A 470 11.76 8.78 -19.48
N ARG A 471 11.95 7.48 -19.72
CA ARG A 471 13.25 6.83 -19.93
C ARG A 471 13.46 6.57 -21.43
N THR A 472 14.58 6.99 -22.00
CA THR A 472 14.79 6.90 -23.46
C THR A 472 15.78 5.83 -23.88
N ASN A 473 16.65 5.38 -22.98
CA ASN A 473 17.75 4.47 -23.31
C ASN A 473 17.96 3.34 -22.27
N TYR A 474 17.00 3.13 -21.38
CA TYR A 474 16.97 2.03 -20.41
C TYR A 474 15.52 1.80 -19.94
N ASP A 475 15.28 0.65 -19.35
CA ASP A 475 13.95 0.15 -18.99
C ASP A 475 13.53 0.38 -17.52
N GLY A 476 14.49 0.74 -16.63
CA GLY A 476 14.22 0.90 -15.19
C GLY A 476 14.24 -0.41 -14.40
N LEU A 477 14.63 -1.52 -15.02
CA LEU A 477 14.60 -2.85 -14.38
C LEU A 477 15.86 -3.19 -13.60
N LEU A 478 16.94 -2.45 -13.79
CA LEU A 478 18.23 -2.62 -13.11
C LEU A 478 18.78 -1.25 -12.67
N PRO A 479 19.62 -1.22 -11.62
CA PRO A 479 20.36 -0.02 -11.25
C PRO A 479 21.15 0.54 -12.44
N VAL A 480 21.38 1.85 -12.47
CA VAL A 480 22.09 2.48 -13.59
C VAL A 480 23.28 3.31 -13.13
N PRO A 481 24.38 3.38 -13.93
CA PRO A 481 25.49 4.28 -13.65
C PRO A 481 25.10 5.75 -13.62
N GLY A 482 25.56 6.48 -12.60
CA GLY A 482 25.28 7.89 -12.36
C GLY A 482 26.16 8.85 -13.19
N ASN A 483 26.76 8.38 -14.29
CA ASN A 483 27.68 9.14 -15.14
C ASN A 483 27.00 10.18 -16.03
N GLY A 484 25.66 10.23 -16.04
CA GLY A 484 24.88 11.15 -16.86
C GLY A 484 24.37 10.56 -18.17
N THR A 485 24.63 9.28 -18.46
CA THR A 485 24.09 8.56 -19.62
C THR A 485 22.59 8.25 -19.41
N TYR A 486 22.22 7.78 -18.22
CA TYR A 486 20.88 7.31 -17.87
C TYR A 486 20.12 8.40 -17.12
N LYS A 487 19.15 9.04 -17.78
CA LYS A 487 18.39 10.18 -17.24
C LYS A 487 16.92 10.02 -17.48
N TRP A 488 16.12 10.66 -16.66
CA TRP A 488 14.74 10.98 -16.99
C TRP A 488 14.70 12.24 -17.86
N HIS A 489 13.92 12.18 -18.92
CA HIS A 489 13.68 13.30 -19.84
C HIS A 489 12.33 13.99 -19.55
N GLY A 490 11.99 14.14 -18.28
CA GLY A 490 10.70 14.64 -17.83
C GLY A 490 9.74 13.49 -17.48
N PHE A 491 8.46 13.81 -17.55
CA PHE A 491 7.38 12.90 -17.23
C PHE A 491 6.33 12.93 -18.32
N TYR A 492 5.62 11.82 -18.52
CA TYR A 492 4.47 11.81 -19.41
C TYR A 492 3.35 12.67 -18.81
N ASP A 493 2.68 13.44 -19.68
CA ASP A 493 1.43 14.07 -19.32
C ASP A 493 0.36 13.01 -19.03
N MET A 494 -0.57 13.32 -18.12
CA MET A 494 -1.60 12.35 -17.72
C MET A 494 -2.43 11.87 -18.92
N ASP A 495 -2.66 12.74 -19.91
CA ASP A 495 -3.43 12.38 -21.13
C ASP A 495 -2.73 11.31 -21.99
N GLN A 496 -1.40 11.15 -21.84
CA GLN A 496 -0.63 10.14 -22.56
C GLN A 496 -0.77 8.74 -21.95
N LEU A 497 -1.29 8.63 -20.71
CA LEU A 497 -1.63 7.36 -20.10
C LEU A 497 -2.97 6.85 -20.66
N PRO A 498 -3.18 5.53 -20.77
CA PRO A 498 -4.39 4.96 -21.34
C PRO A 498 -5.64 5.36 -20.55
N ALA A 499 -6.80 5.37 -21.21
CA ALA A 499 -8.09 5.55 -20.58
C ALA A 499 -9.15 4.68 -21.25
N GLN A 500 -10.17 4.31 -20.51
CA GLN A 500 -11.37 3.64 -21.04
C GLN A 500 -12.60 4.40 -20.54
N TYR A 501 -13.51 4.69 -21.43
CA TYR A 501 -14.80 5.31 -21.09
C TYR A 501 -15.92 4.60 -21.83
N ASN A 502 -16.91 4.13 -21.09
CA ASN A 502 -18.05 3.35 -21.59
C ASN A 502 -17.64 2.19 -22.53
N PRO A 503 -16.77 1.27 -22.09
CA PRO A 503 -16.29 0.21 -22.94
C PRO A 503 -17.43 -0.74 -23.37
N LYS A 504 -17.33 -1.30 -24.59
CA LYS A 504 -18.36 -2.14 -25.21
C LYS A 504 -18.73 -3.40 -24.41
N ASN A 505 -17.78 -3.94 -23.65
CA ASN A 505 -18.03 -5.10 -22.77
C ASN A 505 -18.89 -4.77 -21.55
N GLY A 506 -19.18 -3.49 -21.30
CA GLY A 506 -20.07 -3.01 -20.24
C GLY A 506 -19.49 -3.08 -18.83
N TYR A 507 -18.18 -3.19 -18.67
CA TYR A 507 -17.51 -3.07 -17.38
C TYR A 507 -16.04 -2.61 -17.52
N VAL A 508 -15.50 -2.03 -16.46
CA VAL A 508 -14.07 -1.84 -16.22
C VAL A 508 -13.71 -2.57 -14.93
N ALA A 509 -12.52 -3.16 -14.87
CA ALA A 509 -12.05 -3.87 -13.67
C ALA A 509 -10.54 -3.86 -13.58
N THR A 510 -10.00 -3.74 -12.37
CA THR A 510 -8.57 -3.85 -12.09
C THR A 510 -8.30 -4.65 -10.81
N ALA A 511 -7.16 -5.34 -10.77
CA ALA A 511 -6.71 -6.13 -9.63
C ALA A 511 -5.17 -6.13 -9.53
N ASN A 512 -4.55 -4.99 -9.80
CA ASN A 512 -3.11 -4.75 -9.83
C ASN A 512 -2.35 -5.50 -10.95
N ALA A 513 -3.02 -6.31 -11.76
CA ALA A 513 -2.45 -6.91 -12.96
C ALA A 513 -2.29 -5.86 -14.06
N MET A 514 -1.54 -6.20 -15.11
CA MET A 514 -1.37 -5.32 -16.26
C MET A 514 -2.73 -4.92 -16.83
N SER A 515 -3.03 -3.63 -16.79
CA SER A 515 -4.28 -3.04 -17.29
C SER A 515 -4.06 -2.16 -18.53
N LEU A 516 -2.88 -2.25 -19.16
CA LEU A 516 -2.58 -1.56 -20.41
C LEU A 516 -3.41 -2.16 -21.55
N PRO A 517 -3.97 -1.34 -22.47
CA PRO A 517 -4.59 -1.82 -23.70
C PRO A 517 -3.61 -2.65 -24.55
N LYS A 518 -4.14 -3.59 -25.32
CA LYS A 518 -3.30 -4.46 -26.17
C LYS A 518 -2.50 -3.70 -27.23
N ASP A 519 -3.02 -2.56 -27.67
CA ASP A 519 -2.42 -1.66 -28.65
C ASP A 519 -1.59 -0.52 -28.04
N TYR A 520 -1.40 -0.55 -26.71
CA TYR A 520 -0.57 0.45 -26.04
C TYR A 520 0.90 0.35 -26.50
N PRO A 521 1.53 1.46 -26.95
CA PRO A 521 2.87 1.44 -27.53
C PRO A 521 3.96 1.36 -26.43
N TYR A 522 3.99 0.26 -25.68
CA TYR A 522 4.85 0.09 -24.51
C TYR A 522 6.36 0.13 -24.80
N LYS A 523 6.77 -0.11 -26.04
CA LYS A 523 8.18 -0.01 -26.45
C LYS A 523 8.66 1.44 -26.56
N GLU A 524 7.76 2.35 -26.90
CA GLU A 524 8.02 3.79 -27.00
C GLU A 524 7.65 4.52 -25.71
N LYS A 525 6.65 4.03 -24.99
CA LYS A 525 6.11 4.62 -23.75
C LYS A 525 6.16 3.63 -22.61
N ILE A 526 7.37 3.44 -22.07
CA ILE A 526 7.58 2.55 -20.92
C ILE A 526 6.89 3.12 -19.69
N ILE A 527 6.01 2.32 -19.08
CA ILE A 527 5.35 2.64 -17.80
C ILE A 527 5.94 1.78 -16.68
N GLY A 528 6.03 0.48 -16.91
CA GLY A 528 6.53 -0.54 -16.01
C GLY A 528 6.26 -1.93 -16.56
N PHE A 529 6.89 -2.93 -15.96
CA PHE A 529 6.84 -4.33 -16.41
C PHE A 529 6.50 -5.32 -15.30
N GLU A 530 6.38 -4.85 -14.05
CA GLU A 530 6.21 -5.69 -12.87
C GLU A 530 4.82 -5.51 -12.27
N TRP A 531 3.90 -6.39 -12.63
CA TRP A 531 2.52 -6.38 -12.23
C TRP A 531 2.20 -7.56 -11.31
N ALA A 532 1.04 -7.49 -10.63
CA ALA A 532 0.51 -8.65 -9.94
C ALA A 532 0.02 -9.70 -10.96
N ASN A 533 0.06 -10.97 -10.57
CA ASN A 533 -0.44 -12.07 -11.39
C ASN A 533 -1.90 -11.86 -11.82
N PRO A 534 -2.28 -12.34 -13.01
CA PRO A 534 -3.61 -12.10 -13.56
C PRO A 534 -4.72 -12.96 -12.90
N TRP A 535 -4.41 -13.75 -11.87
CA TRP A 535 -5.36 -14.66 -11.25
C TRP A 535 -6.63 -13.97 -10.75
N ARG A 536 -6.48 -12.89 -9.97
CA ARG A 536 -7.61 -12.12 -9.41
C ARG A 536 -8.42 -11.42 -10.49
N ILE A 537 -7.76 -10.73 -11.43
CA ILE A 537 -8.46 -10.05 -12.52
C ILE A 537 -9.19 -11.02 -13.44
N ASN A 538 -8.64 -12.22 -13.70
CA ASN A 538 -9.30 -13.21 -14.52
C ASN A 538 -10.54 -13.78 -13.82
N ARG A 539 -10.49 -13.99 -12.48
CA ARG A 539 -11.68 -14.40 -11.72
C ARG A 539 -12.75 -13.32 -11.70
N ILE A 540 -12.38 -12.06 -11.53
CA ILE A 540 -13.31 -10.94 -11.60
C ILE A 540 -13.99 -10.89 -12.98
N ARG A 541 -13.22 -11.00 -14.06
CA ARG A 541 -13.77 -11.03 -15.44
C ARG A 541 -14.71 -12.20 -15.64
N GLU A 542 -14.35 -13.41 -15.22
CA GLU A 542 -15.19 -14.58 -15.30
C GLU A 542 -16.58 -14.35 -14.69
N VAL A 543 -16.64 -13.75 -13.50
CA VAL A 543 -17.90 -13.44 -12.81
C VAL A 543 -18.66 -12.31 -13.50
N LEU A 544 -17.99 -11.23 -13.90
CA LEU A 544 -18.65 -10.09 -14.57
C LEU A 544 -19.16 -10.44 -15.98
N GLU A 545 -18.54 -11.39 -16.66
CA GLU A 545 -18.95 -11.86 -17.99
C GLU A 545 -20.07 -12.89 -17.93
N SER A 546 -20.14 -13.68 -16.87
CA SER A 546 -21.15 -14.74 -16.71
C SER A 546 -22.58 -14.24 -16.52
N SER A 547 -22.78 -12.95 -16.19
CA SER A 547 -24.08 -12.37 -15.90
C SER A 547 -24.37 -11.10 -16.70
N SER A 548 -25.59 -11.01 -17.26
CA SER A 548 -26.15 -9.79 -17.83
C SER A 548 -27.01 -8.99 -16.84
N GLN A 549 -27.18 -9.50 -15.62
CA GLN A 549 -28.03 -8.92 -14.57
C GLN A 549 -27.22 -8.85 -13.24
N HIS A 550 -26.07 -8.23 -13.28
CA HIS A 550 -25.19 -8.08 -12.12
C HIS A 550 -25.91 -7.35 -10.97
N LYS A 551 -25.78 -7.86 -9.76
CA LYS A 551 -26.43 -7.31 -8.56
C LYS A 551 -25.38 -6.73 -7.60
N MET A 552 -25.81 -5.87 -6.71
CA MET A 552 -24.96 -5.41 -5.62
C MET A 552 -24.47 -6.58 -4.74
N SER A 553 -25.37 -7.55 -4.44
CA SER A 553 -24.97 -8.76 -3.71
C SER A 553 -23.91 -9.57 -4.45
N THR A 554 -23.98 -9.66 -5.79
CA THR A 554 -22.93 -10.33 -6.58
C THR A 554 -21.57 -9.63 -6.44
N SER A 555 -21.55 -8.29 -6.39
CA SER A 555 -20.31 -7.55 -6.10
C SER A 555 -19.77 -7.86 -4.69
N ILE A 556 -20.65 -7.89 -3.67
CA ILE A 556 -20.28 -8.24 -2.29
C ILE A 556 -19.72 -9.67 -2.22
N ASP A 557 -20.34 -10.61 -2.90
CA ASP A 557 -19.89 -12.00 -2.96
C ASP A 557 -18.55 -12.12 -3.69
N LEU A 558 -18.38 -11.37 -4.80
CA LEU A 558 -17.13 -11.34 -5.55
C LEU A 558 -15.96 -10.74 -4.76
N GLN A 559 -16.20 -9.73 -3.91
CA GLN A 559 -15.18 -9.19 -3.01
C GLN A 559 -14.71 -10.22 -1.96
N ARG A 560 -15.51 -11.25 -1.69
CA ARG A 560 -15.21 -12.35 -0.77
C ARG A 560 -14.96 -13.68 -1.49
N ASP A 561 -14.83 -13.65 -2.81
CA ASP A 561 -14.56 -14.85 -3.62
C ASP A 561 -13.06 -15.21 -3.50
N TYR A 562 -12.82 -16.44 -3.09
CA TYR A 562 -11.48 -17.01 -2.93
C TYR A 562 -11.30 -18.30 -3.72
N VAL A 563 -11.92 -18.39 -4.90
CA VAL A 563 -11.65 -19.46 -5.84
C VAL A 563 -10.23 -19.34 -6.38
N SER A 564 -9.42 -20.37 -6.18
CA SER A 564 -8.03 -20.45 -6.64
C SER A 564 -7.96 -20.83 -8.12
N LEU A 565 -7.68 -19.87 -9.00
CA LEU A 565 -7.40 -20.16 -10.40
C LEU A 565 -6.10 -20.93 -10.61
N PRO A 566 -5.01 -20.70 -9.84
CA PRO A 566 -3.82 -21.56 -9.87
C PRO A 566 -4.16 -23.02 -9.59
N ALA A 567 -4.96 -23.30 -8.54
CA ALA A 567 -5.38 -24.65 -8.22
C ALA A 567 -6.20 -25.29 -9.37
N ARG A 568 -7.17 -24.55 -9.90
CA ARG A 568 -7.97 -25.02 -11.02
C ARG A 568 -7.12 -25.33 -12.26
N ARG A 569 -6.17 -24.46 -12.60
CA ARG A 569 -5.28 -24.66 -13.74
C ARG A 569 -4.33 -25.84 -13.54
N LEU A 570 -3.66 -25.93 -12.39
CA LEU A 570 -2.71 -27.00 -12.13
C LEU A 570 -3.39 -28.39 -12.02
N LEU A 571 -4.47 -28.49 -11.23
CA LEU A 571 -5.13 -29.77 -11.00
C LEU A 571 -5.83 -30.33 -12.24
N THR A 572 -6.15 -29.51 -13.25
CA THR A 572 -6.64 -29.98 -14.54
C THR A 572 -5.55 -30.58 -15.45
N GLN A 573 -4.28 -30.41 -15.11
CA GLN A 573 -3.12 -30.91 -15.87
C GLN A 573 -2.58 -32.24 -15.36
N ILE A 574 -3.09 -32.75 -14.24
CA ILE A 574 -2.61 -33.93 -13.57
C ILE A 574 -3.73 -34.95 -13.35
N ASN A 575 -3.38 -36.22 -13.22
CA ASN A 575 -4.32 -37.26 -12.86
C ASN A 575 -4.48 -37.32 -11.33
N ILE A 576 -5.53 -36.68 -10.80
CA ILE A 576 -5.76 -36.60 -9.34
C ILE A 576 -5.91 -38.02 -8.74
N SER A 577 -6.44 -38.99 -9.48
CA SER A 577 -6.64 -40.37 -8.95
C SER A 577 -5.32 -41.13 -8.68
N GLU A 578 -4.23 -40.66 -9.28
CA GLU A 578 -2.87 -41.25 -9.08
C GLU A 578 -2.10 -40.60 -7.96
N LEU A 579 -2.62 -39.50 -7.38
CA LEU A 579 -1.99 -38.85 -6.24
C LEU A 579 -2.01 -39.74 -4.99
N PRO A 580 -0.99 -39.65 -4.10
CA PRO A 580 -1.00 -40.41 -2.85
C PRO A 580 -2.13 -39.96 -1.92
N SER A 581 -2.59 -40.84 -1.06
CA SER A 581 -3.50 -40.46 0.03
C SER A 581 -2.79 -39.52 1.01
N PRO A 582 -3.45 -38.48 1.53
CA PRO A 582 -4.87 -38.12 1.36
C PRO A 582 -5.15 -37.18 0.19
N ALA A 583 -4.14 -36.76 -0.59
CA ALA A 583 -4.28 -35.74 -1.64
C ALA A 583 -5.32 -36.10 -2.70
N ASN A 584 -5.35 -37.36 -3.15
CA ASN A 584 -6.33 -37.83 -4.13
C ASN A 584 -7.78 -37.66 -3.65
N ALA A 585 -8.05 -38.00 -2.39
CA ALA A 585 -9.39 -37.89 -1.79
C ALA A 585 -9.79 -36.42 -1.60
N LEU A 586 -8.85 -35.59 -1.11
CA LEU A 586 -9.09 -34.16 -0.84
C LEU A 586 -9.33 -33.38 -2.13
N PHE A 587 -8.50 -33.57 -3.15
CA PHE A 587 -8.61 -32.79 -4.39
C PHE A 587 -9.72 -33.24 -5.33
N SER A 588 -10.12 -34.52 -5.30
CA SER A 588 -11.16 -35.05 -6.17
C SER A 588 -12.54 -34.42 -5.98
N GLN A 589 -12.83 -33.92 -4.80
CA GLN A 589 -14.11 -33.28 -4.43
C GLN A 589 -13.98 -31.78 -4.16
N TRP A 590 -12.79 -31.22 -4.31
CA TRP A 590 -12.53 -29.82 -3.98
C TRP A 590 -13.06 -28.88 -5.07
N ASN A 591 -13.78 -27.85 -4.65
CA ASN A 591 -14.31 -26.79 -5.52
C ASN A 591 -13.33 -25.65 -5.77
N TYR A 592 -12.06 -25.83 -5.46
CA TYR A 592 -10.96 -24.86 -5.56
C TYR A 592 -11.11 -23.62 -4.68
N GLN A 593 -11.99 -23.63 -3.68
CA GLN A 593 -12.12 -22.51 -2.74
C GLN A 593 -11.08 -22.63 -1.61
N LEU A 594 -10.35 -21.52 -1.37
CA LEU A 594 -9.36 -21.41 -0.30
C LEU A 594 -10.04 -21.06 1.03
N GLY A 595 -11.02 -21.87 1.45
CA GLY A 595 -11.73 -21.68 2.71
C GLY A 595 -10.88 -22.09 3.91
N LYS A 596 -10.97 -21.33 5.01
CA LYS A 596 -10.22 -21.61 6.25
C LYS A 596 -10.47 -23.02 6.83
N ASP A 597 -11.63 -23.59 6.59
CA ASP A 597 -12.06 -24.90 7.08
C ASP A 597 -11.84 -26.01 6.00
N SER A 598 -11.05 -25.75 4.96
CA SER A 598 -10.82 -26.65 3.84
C SER A 598 -9.44 -27.30 3.91
N SER A 599 -9.39 -28.60 4.25
CA SER A 599 -8.15 -29.38 4.26
C SER A 599 -7.49 -29.46 2.88
N ALA A 600 -8.29 -29.49 1.81
CA ALA A 600 -7.78 -29.44 0.44
C ALA A 600 -7.07 -28.11 0.15
N ALA A 601 -7.63 -27.00 0.63
CA ALA A 601 -7.02 -25.68 0.49
C ALA A 601 -5.68 -25.60 1.22
N THR A 602 -5.62 -26.08 2.45
CA THR A 602 -4.39 -26.12 3.25
C THR A 602 -3.29 -26.93 2.57
N LEU A 603 -3.61 -28.14 2.14
CA LEU A 603 -2.65 -29.00 1.44
C LEU A 603 -2.19 -28.32 0.13
N PHE A 604 -3.11 -27.77 -0.65
CA PHE A 604 -2.77 -27.11 -1.90
C PHE A 604 -1.85 -25.92 -1.72
N GLU A 605 -2.11 -25.05 -0.75
CA GLU A 605 -1.28 -23.85 -0.51
C GLU A 605 0.12 -24.21 -0.01
N VAL A 606 0.25 -25.22 0.88
CA VAL A 606 1.55 -25.74 1.30
C VAL A 606 2.28 -26.36 0.12
N TRP A 607 1.58 -27.21 -0.66
CA TRP A 607 2.16 -27.83 -1.83
C TRP A 607 2.64 -26.83 -2.86
N MET A 608 1.77 -25.89 -3.29
CA MET A 608 2.09 -24.90 -4.32
C MET A 608 3.29 -24.03 -3.92
N ASN A 609 3.27 -23.47 -2.70
CA ASN A 609 4.21 -22.41 -2.33
C ASN A 609 5.51 -22.94 -1.76
N ARG A 610 5.51 -24.10 -1.07
CA ARG A 610 6.72 -24.63 -0.39
C ARG A 610 7.41 -25.74 -1.14
N HIS A 611 6.71 -26.47 -2.00
CA HIS A 611 7.25 -27.65 -2.64
C HIS A 611 7.18 -27.59 -4.16
N PHE A 612 5.99 -27.44 -4.75
CA PHE A 612 5.81 -27.48 -6.20
C PHE A 612 6.56 -26.34 -6.91
N THR A 613 6.31 -25.09 -6.54
CA THR A 613 6.95 -23.92 -7.19
C THR A 613 8.47 -23.96 -7.08
N PRO A 614 9.08 -24.19 -5.89
CA PRO A 614 10.52 -24.34 -5.79
C PRO A 614 11.07 -25.51 -6.61
N MET A 615 10.42 -26.68 -6.63
CA MET A 615 10.87 -27.85 -7.37
C MET A 615 10.85 -27.64 -8.89
N VAL A 616 9.79 -27.01 -9.40
CA VAL A 616 9.71 -26.66 -10.84
C VAL A 616 10.83 -25.70 -11.21
N ILE A 617 11.02 -24.63 -10.44
CA ILE A 617 12.06 -23.64 -10.70
C ILE A 617 13.45 -24.25 -10.59
N ALA A 618 13.72 -25.10 -9.58
CA ALA A 618 14.97 -25.88 -9.47
C ALA A 618 15.23 -26.69 -10.72
N THR A 619 14.23 -27.42 -11.20
CA THR A 619 14.34 -28.27 -12.40
C THR A 619 14.71 -27.48 -13.66
N VAL A 620 14.13 -26.28 -13.83
CA VAL A 620 14.36 -25.44 -15.01
C VAL A 620 15.68 -24.67 -14.93
N THR A 621 16.04 -24.19 -13.74
CA THR A 621 17.21 -23.33 -13.54
C THR A 621 18.48 -24.07 -13.17
N GLY A 622 18.36 -25.30 -12.65
CA GLY A 622 19.47 -26.06 -12.09
C GLY A 622 19.98 -25.53 -10.75
N ILE A 623 19.20 -24.70 -10.05
CA ILE A 623 19.54 -24.16 -8.74
C ILE A 623 19.02 -25.14 -7.68
N ASP A 624 19.90 -25.64 -6.82
CA ASP A 624 19.54 -26.67 -5.83
C ASP A 624 18.48 -26.21 -4.81
N ASP A 625 18.57 -24.95 -4.36
CA ASP A 625 17.60 -24.35 -3.44
C ASP A 625 17.12 -22.98 -3.92
N PRO A 626 16.13 -22.94 -4.84
CA PRO A 626 15.58 -21.67 -5.32
C PRO A 626 14.69 -20.96 -4.29
N SER A 627 14.34 -21.59 -3.17
CA SER A 627 13.55 -20.96 -2.11
C SER A 627 14.27 -19.77 -1.46
N ALA A 628 15.61 -19.72 -1.55
CA ALA A 628 16.42 -18.57 -1.17
C ALA A 628 16.26 -17.38 -2.12
N LEU A 629 15.73 -17.60 -3.33
CA LEU A 629 15.43 -16.52 -4.28
C LEU A 629 14.12 -15.86 -3.86
N ALA A 630 14.18 -14.58 -3.52
CA ALA A 630 12.99 -13.85 -3.09
C ALA A 630 11.90 -13.85 -4.19
N SER A 631 10.68 -14.21 -3.81
CA SER A 631 9.47 -14.06 -4.63
C SER A 631 9.40 -14.99 -5.86
N LEU A 632 9.47 -16.31 -5.67
CA LEU A 632 9.10 -17.25 -6.71
C LEU A 632 7.64 -17.04 -7.14
N ASP A 633 7.43 -17.01 -8.45
CA ASP A 633 6.11 -16.74 -9.03
C ASP A 633 5.40 -18.05 -9.40
N ASN A 634 4.25 -18.34 -8.79
CA ASN A 634 3.48 -19.53 -9.11
C ASN A 634 2.90 -19.56 -10.53
N LEU A 635 2.70 -18.38 -11.15
CA LEU A 635 2.34 -18.33 -12.57
C LEU A 635 3.50 -18.83 -13.45
N SER A 636 4.70 -18.33 -13.20
CA SER A 636 5.90 -18.76 -13.89
C SER A 636 6.15 -20.28 -13.71
N ALA A 637 5.97 -20.79 -12.49
CA ALA A 637 6.12 -22.20 -12.21
C ALA A 637 5.10 -23.07 -12.98
N ILE A 638 3.83 -22.67 -13.02
CA ILE A 638 2.81 -23.38 -13.78
C ILE A 638 3.11 -23.33 -15.30
N ASP A 639 3.48 -22.13 -15.82
CA ASP A 639 3.85 -21.95 -17.23
C ASP A 639 5.05 -22.84 -17.64
N GLU A 640 6.06 -23.00 -16.78
CA GLU A 640 7.19 -23.89 -17.02
C GLU A 640 6.81 -25.38 -16.89
N PHE A 641 6.02 -25.73 -15.87
CA PHE A 641 5.51 -27.09 -15.68
C PHE A 641 4.74 -27.62 -16.89
N GLU A 642 3.92 -26.76 -17.52
CA GLU A 642 3.15 -27.13 -18.72
C GLU A 642 4.03 -27.57 -19.90
N LYS A 643 5.28 -27.12 -19.98
CA LYS A 643 6.23 -27.44 -21.04
C LYS A 643 6.94 -28.78 -20.84
N PHE A 644 6.87 -29.37 -19.63
CA PHE A 644 7.54 -30.64 -19.34
C PHE A 644 6.89 -31.83 -20.05
N SER A 645 7.69 -32.88 -20.27
CA SER A 645 7.18 -34.17 -20.69
C SER A 645 6.27 -34.79 -19.60
N ASP A 646 5.35 -35.67 -20.00
CA ASP A 646 4.47 -36.33 -19.04
C ASP A 646 5.22 -37.08 -17.94
N ALA A 647 6.34 -37.72 -18.26
CA ALA A 647 7.19 -38.39 -17.29
C ALA A 647 7.77 -37.41 -16.22
N ASN A 648 8.25 -36.25 -16.66
CA ASN A 648 8.77 -35.21 -15.74
C ASN A 648 7.63 -34.61 -14.91
N LYS A 649 6.45 -34.38 -15.51
CA LYS A 649 5.26 -33.90 -14.78
C LYS A 649 4.87 -34.85 -13.65
N ILE A 650 4.80 -36.15 -13.94
CA ILE A 650 4.46 -37.19 -12.96
C ILE A 650 5.49 -37.20 -11.83
N GLN A 651 6.79 -37.16 -12.16
CA GLN A 651 7.86 -37.17 -11.15
C GLN A 651 7.77 -35.96 -10.22
N ILE A 652 7.69 -34.74 -10.79
CA ILE A 652 7.61 -33.50 -10.01
C ILE A 652 6.39 -33.48 -9.10
N VAL A 653 5.24 -33.87 -9.63
CA VAL A 653 3.99 -33.93 -8.85
C VAL A 653 4.11 -34.95 -7.72
N SER A 654 4.58 -36.17 -8.03
CA SER A 654 4.74 -37.22 -7.03
C SER A 654 5.67 -36.80 -5.88
N ASP A 655 6.84 -36.30 -6.22
CA ASP A 655 7.84 -35.93 -5.20
C ASP A 655 7.35 -34.73 -4.37
N SER A 656 6.90 -33.67 -5.01
CA SER A 656 6.50 -32.43 -4.32
C SER A 656 5.24 -32.61 -3.46
N ILE A 657 4.28 -33.43 -3.88
CA ILE A 657 3.04 -33.63 -3.09
C ILE A 657 3.29 -34.50 -1.85
N LEU A 658 4.19 -35.49 -1.94
CA LEU A 658 4.58 -36.30 -0.78
C LEU A 658 5.26 -35.43 0.30
N GLU A 659 6.17 -34.56 -0.10
CA GLU A 659 6.81 -33.60 0.82
C GLU A 659 5.79 -32.66 1.46
N ALA A 660 4.82 -32.18 0.66
CA ALA A 660 3.75 -31.30 1.16
C ALA A 660 2.85 -31.99 2.18
N ILE A 661 2.50 -33.26 1.95
CA ILE A 661 1.72 -34.05 2.92
C ILE A 661 2.49 -34.18 4.24
N LEU A 662 3.77 -34.53 4.19
CA LEU A 662 4.62 -34.66 5.38
C LEU A 662 4.77 -33.32 6.14
N ASP A 663 4.88 -32.21 5.41
CA ASP A 663 4.99 -30.88 6.01
C ASP A 663 3.67 -30.49 6.71
N VAL A 664 2.51 -30.75 6.09
CA VAL A 664 1.21 -30.48 6.71
C VAL A 664 0.97 -31.40 7.92
N GLU A 665 1.33 -32.69 7.83
CA GLU A 665 1.25 -33.62 8.97
C GLU A 665 2.12 -33.17 10.16
N ALA A 666 3.31 -32.67 9.87
CA ALA A 666 4.20 -32.13 10.90
C ALA A 666 3.63 -30.86 11.57
N LEU A 667 2.93 -30.01 10.81
CA LEU A 667 2.34 -28.77 11.31
C LEU A 667 1.01 -28.99 12.05
N MET A 668 0.16 -29.90 11.59
CA MET A 668 -1.25 -30.02 11.99
C MET A 668 -1.66 -31.41 12.50
N GLY A 669 -0.75 -32.39 12.45
CA GLY A 669 -1.02 -33.78 12.83
C GLY A 669 -1.49 -34.64 11.65
N ALA A 670 -1.55 -35.96 11.90
CA ALA A 670 -1.78 -36.98 10.85
C ALA A 670 -3.25 -37.09 10.38
N ASP A 671 -4.19 -36.42 11.03
CA ASP A 671 -5.60 -36.47 10.60
C ASP A 671 -5.92 -35.36 9.58
N PRO A 672 -6.10 -35.72 8.30
CA PRO A 672 -6.36 -34.72 7.25
C PRO A 672 -7.64 -33.90 7.45
N MET A 673 -8.59 -34.41 8.25
CA MET A 673 -9.84 -33.66 8.55
C MET A 673 -9.62 -32.46 9.46
N LEU A 674 -8.45 -32.39 10.13
CA LEU A 674 -8.06 -31.31 11.03
C LEU A 674 -7.13 -30.28 10.34
N TRP A 675 -6.79 -30.45 9.07
CA TRP A 675 -5.92 -29.53 8.34
C TRP A 675 -6.71 -28.26 7.95
N GLN A 676 -6.74 -27.30 8.85
CA GLN A 676 -7.51 -26.05 8.70
C GLN A 676 -6.60 -24.87 9.03
N TRP A 677 -6.88 -23.72 8.44
CA TRP A 677 -6.12 -22.49 8.67
C TRP A 677 -6.31 -21.93 10.09
#